data_2da5502ee8bc82ec3790eddda5543b10
#
_entry.id   2da5502ee8bc82ec3790eddda5543b10
#
_cell.length_a   1.000
_cell.length_b   1.000
_cell.length_c   1.000
_cell.angle_alpha   90.00
_cell.angle_beta   90.00
_cell.angle_gamma   90.00
#
_symmetry.space_group_name_H-M   'P 1'
#
loop_
_entity.id
_entity.type
_entity.pdbx_description
1 polymer ?
#
loop_
_entity_poly.entity_id
_entity_poly.type
_entity_poly.pdbx_seq_one_letter_code
_entity_poly.pdbx_strand_id
1 'polypeptide(L)'
;MQLNCNQRTFEQNKAFHWVVSTSLFIKLDSGKVELIHDCISDVMESMGDIPMLDMGMPKPVAEWLVNGKFYSPNQTPCIAGEAKAQIAELSKSLNIFGDRQWVAGIPSKPLPFTDQALEYQYAFGGELATNPSGIGFKQDQLPNIEDSKNSITDKHKPYLPAGFAPLDPSWPQRSQYQGTYDQTYMEKYFPGYPKDMDWRLFMSAPKDQWFDRFLIGNESFQFVNMDPEKPLIQGTLPSLKPRCFINDTKESNPDLHFKEVDLNLDTAWFFPDKNIVQLIWRGGMLVETDEAEQISHMILGYENLNDDKRPSSHYLDALNLRINAKDPLLNSLNTQDLIPQGSASAMQLLQQSAMENLQENQLTNNLEKKADLIKDSVDEKVNEAIADLTSQLNSSDIDSAQKDLVLNKLQALNQPIEQDLDTKLLMDKINEILPGVTSKDPNDLDLSNFSFNKIDEIFDEIAIFTDKKKDQAIDAAKPQLEALRSLLSQDDTLSRLSSEQKDDLKVQIATLEAIISGDEAPTILAPLPRIDVQEMKNQLLNSNPEISSAQQQLHLLLSNPLLTNKEQVQDAKDKLDLLTSTVMAEIETSLDLAQKQFTETYAMAAHFAETGLSPHQDETRQIQKLLTIVNGDKDASHQDWACLDLSGINLDGVNFAGSLMEQVNLSGASLQDANFEGAILARANLSNTNCHGSNFDNANLGAALCTKTNLSNCSFIETKFSKSKFEGCEFSHSHFNQPEVLEIELNSCNFSSSVIDNWPFLELEMTDINFDQAQLNSCNFINSKVHDCSFVAAILPSTAWANTSIRNTSFHQADMTSNCIVSSAEIDDSQETGYFENLDFSEATLDKANLQGLDLQGNNFTQAKIASTNFANADLTNCQFDDCQGSQALFRKSVLTGASMVRANLMEAVLSKAVLTQVNLEKANLYGVDFLRATVRDTRFNNANLDATILRDWRPS
;
A
#
# COMPACT_ATOMS: atom_id res chain seq x y z
N MET A 1 2.00 11.85 1.46
CA MET A 1 2.16 13.32 1.38
C MET A 1 3.57 13.68 0.97
N GLN A 2 3.75 14.74 0.16
CA GLN A 2 5.09 15.27 -0.20
C GLN A 2 5.63 16.18 0.88
N LEU A 3 4.82 17.13 1.36
CA LEU A 3 5.18 18.02 2.46
C LEU A 3 4.79 17.40 3.80
N ASN A 4 5.77 17.14 4.65
CA ASN A 4 5.52 16.82 6.05
C ASN A 4 5.30 18.11 6.81
N CYS A 5 4.30 18.13 7.70
CA CYS A 5 4.01 19.30 8.52
C CYS A 5 3.85 18.90 9.99
N ASN A 6 4.51 19.63 10.86
CA ASN A 6 4.34 19.54 12.30
C ASN A 6 4.13 20.95 12.85
N GLN A 7 3.25 21.09 13.83
CA GLN A 7 3.00 22.36 14.50
C GLN A 7 3.10 22.20 16.01
N ARG A 8 3.60 23.23 16.68
CA ARG A 8 3.74 23.25 18.13
C ARG A 8 3.44 24.65 18.67
N THR A 9 2.92 24.69 19.88
CA THR A 9 2.85 25.91 20.68
C THR A 9 3.74 25.75 21.91
N PHE A 10 4.35 26.85 22.31
CA PHE A 10 5.11 26.92 23.56
C PHE A 10 4.96 28.28 24.20
N GLU A 11 5.15 28.34 25.52
CA GLU A 11 5.16 29.61 26.27
C GLU A 11 6.59 30.05 26.56
N GLN A 12 6.91 31.30 26.27
CA GLN A 12 8.14 31.95 26.69
C GLN A 12 7.84 33.40 27.13
N ASN A 13 8.34 33.81 28.31
CA ASN A 13 8.09 35.13 28.88
C ASN A 13 6.59 35.50 28.99
N LYS A 14 5.71 34.50 29.23
CA LYS A 14 4.24 34.63 29.33
C LYS A 14 3.56 35.00 28.01
N ALA A 15 4.23 34.80 26.90
CA ALA A 15 3.67 34.89 25.56
C ALA A 15 3.66 33.49 24.93
N PHE A 16 2.57 33.17 24.24
CA PHE A 16 2.47 31.93 23.49
C PHE A 16 3.00 32.13 22.07
N HIS A 17 3.80 31.21 21.66
CA HIS A 17 4.35 31.14 20.31
C HIS A 17 3.81 29.90 19.61
N TRP A 18 3.35 30.06 18.40
CA TRP A 18 3.02 28.96 17.52
C TRP A 18 4.14 28.81 16.47
N VAL A 19 4.55 27.59 16.22
CA VAL A 19 5.60 27.25 15.27
C VAL A 19 5.10 26.18 14.33
N VAL A 20 5.35 26.36 13.06
CA VAL A 20 5.16 25.35 12.01
C VAL A 20 6.52 24.91 11.49
N SER A 21 6.71 23.60 11.40
CA SER A 21 7.85 22.96 10.75
C SER A 21 7.35 22.19 9.55
N THR A 22 7.95 22.39 8.37
CA THR A 22 7.63 21.62 7.18
C THR A 22 8.90 21.06 6.56
N SER A 23 8.82 19.86 5.99
CA SER A 23 9.98 19.24 5.36
C SER A 23 9.63 18.54 4.05
N LEU A 24 10.66 18.43 3.19
CA LEU A 24 10.63 17.69 1.93
C LEU A 24 11.75 16.64 1.94
N PHE A 25 11.46 15.45 1.44
CA PHE A 25 12.46 14.46 1.08
C PHE A 25 12.79 14.57 -0.41
N ILE A 26 14.06 14.54 -0.75
CA ILE A 26 14.55 14.87 -2.09
C ILE A 26 15.67 13.90 -2.45
N LYS A 27 15.67 13.36 -3.67
CA LYS A 27 16.78 12.56 -4.18
C LYS A 27 17.98 13.46 -4.51
N LEU A 28 19.17 13.09 -4.04
CA LEU A 28 20.39 13.89 -4.21
C LEU A 28 20.88 13.96 -5.66
N ASP A 29 20.68 12.91 -6.43
CA ASP A 29 21.13 12.80 -7.82
C ASP A 29 20.23 13.54 -8.81
N SER A 30 18.92 13.56 -8.59
CA SER A 30 17.91 14.13 -9.50
C SER A 30 17.29 15.44 -9.01
N GLY A 31 17.39 15.74 -7.71
CA GLY A 31 16.68 16.86 -7.10
C GLY A 31 15.17 16.67 -7.01
N LYS A 32 14.66 15.45 -7.29
CA LYS A 32 13.24 15.13 -7.32
C LYS A 32 12.68 15.00 -5.92
N VAL A 33 11.51 15.58 -5.70
CA VAL A 33 10.76 15.45 -4.44
C VAL A 33 10.07 14.10 -4.41
N GLU A 34 10.24 13.37 -3.31
CA GLU A 34 9.68 12.04 -3.08
C GLU A 34 8.55 12.07 -2.06
N LEU A 35 7.77 11.00 -2.01
CA LEU A 35 6.79 10.81 -0.94
C LEU A 35 7.49 10.41 0.37
N ILE A 36 6.92 10.82 1.50
CA ILE A 36 7.50 10.54 2.83
C ILE A 36 7.60 9.03 3.08
N HIS A 37 6.55 8.27 2.73
CA HIS A 37 6.51 6.83 3.00
C HIS A 37 7.56 6.05 2.20
N ASP A 38 7.97 6.54 1.01
CA ASP A 38 9.01 5.90 0.19
C ASP A 38 10.42 6.11 0.76
N CYS A 39 10.60 7.15 1.59
CA CYS A 39 11.91 7.51 2.16
C CYS A 39 12.05 7.18 3.64
N ILE A 40 10.94 7.09 4.39
CA ILE A 40 11.00 7.06 5.85
C ILE A 40 11.69 5.80 6.38
N SER A 41 11.49 4.64 5.76
CA SER A 41 12.13 3.39 6.14
C SER A 41 13.67 3.49 6.04
N ASP A 42 14.17 3.99 4.91
CA ASP A 42 15.60 4.18 4.65
C ASP A 42 16.23 5.18 5.63
N VAL A 43 15.49 6.25 5.92
CA VAL A 43 15.91 7.27 6.89
C VAL A 43 16.00 6.68 8.29
N MET A 44 14.96 5.94 8.73
CA MET A 44 14.94 5.30 10.05
C MET A 44 16.04 4.26 10.20
N GLU A 45 16.32 3.46 9.17
CA GLU A 45 17.45 2.55 9.16
C GLU A 45 18.79 3.27 9.35
N SER A 46 19.00 4.38 8.64
CA SER A 46 20.23 5.18 8.74
C SER A 46 20.37 5.95 10.06
N MET A 47 19.27 6.08 10.80
CA MET A 47 19.26 6.74 12.11
C MET A 47 19.65 5.81 13.26
N GLY A 48 19.45 4.50 13.11
CA GLY A 48 19.73 3.53 14.16
C GLY A 48 18.92 3.79 15.45
N ASP A 49 19.55 3.63 16.61
CA ASP A 49 18.92 3.79 17.94
C ASP A 49 18.71 5.24 18.37
N ILE A 50 18.80 6.24 17.48
CA ILE A 50 18.61 7.65 17.85
C ILE A 50 17.10 7.92 18.03
N PRO A 51 16.58 8.16 19.25
CA PRO A 51 15.15 8.10 19.53
C PRO A 51 14.34 9.32 19.06
N MET A 52 14.97 10.48 18.97
CA MET A 52 14.33 11.71 18.46
C MET A 52 15.40 12.71 18.04
N LEU A 53 15.32 13.18 16.83
CA LEU A 53 16.37 13.94 16.20
C LEU A 53 16.08 15.43 16.18
N ASP A 54 14.85 15.82 15.94
CA ASP A 54 14.46 17.20 15.83
C ASP A 54 13.19 17.46 16.64
N MET A 55 13.28 18.41 17.57
CA MET A 55 12.19 18.77 18.47
C MET A 55 11.13 19.66 17.79
N GLY A 56 11.27 20.00 16.52
CA GLY A 56 10.34 20.89 15.82
C GLY A 56 10.33 22.33 16.34
N MET A 57 11.37 22.74 17.07
CA MET A 57 11.47 24.06 17.68
C MET A 57 12.29 25.00 16.79
N PRO A 58 12.06 26.33 16.86
CA PRO A 58 12.81 27.29 16.07
C PRO A 58 14.31 27.24 16.33
N LYS A 59 15.10 27.42 15.28
CA LYS A 59 16.56 27.50 15.36
C LYS A 59 17.03 28.91 15.04
N PRO A 60 18.08 29.42 15.71
CA PRO A 60 18.56 30.79 15.48
C PRO A 60 19.30 30.95 14.14
N VAL A 61 19.85 29.85 13.61
CA VAL A 61 20.62 29.81 12.36
C VAL A 61 20.41 28.42 11.72
N ALA A 62 20.91 28.23 10.50
CA ALA A 62 20.84 26.91 9.85
C ALA A 62 21.99 26.01 10.30
N GLU A 63 21.72 24.69 10.17
CA GLU A 63 22.69 23.63 10.39
C GLU A 63 22.55 22.52 9.31
N TRP A 64 23.62 21.74 9.18
CA TRP A 64 23.56 20.55 8.35
C TRP A 64 23.96 19.31 9.15
N LEU A 65 23.41 18.18 8.77
CA LEU A 65 23.58 16.87 9.39
C LEU A 65 23.83 15.80 8.33
N VAL A 66 24.58 14.76 8.68
CA VAL A 66 24.75 13.58 7.84
C VAL A 66 24.66 12.33 8.70
N ASN A 67 23.81 11.40 8.29
CA ASN A 67 23.79 10.02 8.76
C ASN A 67 24.17 9.08 7.61
N GLY A 68 24.70 7.91 7.94
CA GLY A 68 25.10 6.88 6.99
C GLY A 68 26.45 6.26 7.36
N LYS A 69 27.14 5.72 6.37
CA LYS A 69 28.41 4.99 6.55
C LYS A 69 29.51 5.58 5.69
N PHE A 70 30.75 5.33 6.12
CA PHE A 70 31.91 5.41 5.26
C PHE A 70 32.01 4.10 4.46
N TYR A 71 32.38 4.19 3.19
CA TYR A 71 32.67 3.06 2.32
C TYR A 71 34.07 3.20 1.74
N SER A 72 34.84 2.11 1.76
CA SER A 72 36.15 2.07 1.15
C SER A 72 36.05 2.15 -0.39
N PRO A 73 36.93 2.88 -1.08
CA PRO A 73 36.88 2.97 -2.53
C PRO A 73 36.84 1.60 -3.22
N ASN A 74 35.89 1.40 -4.14
CA ASN A 74 35.64 0.14 -4.85
C ASN A 74 35.41 -1.06 -3.91
N GLN A 75 34.90 -0.83 -2.69
CA GLN A 75 34.67 -1.85 -1.67
C GLN A 75 35.91 -2.74 -1.37
N THR A 76 37.10 -2.21 -1.62
CA THR A 76 38.35 -2.93 -1.30
C THR A 76 38.73 -2.69 0.15
N PRO A 77 39.09 -3.76 0.92
CA PRO A 77 39.46 -3.59 2.31
C PRO A 77 40.60 -2.58 2.51
N CYS A 78 40.41 -1.57 3.32
CA CYS A 78 41.39 -0.58 3.71
C CYS A 78 41.59 -0.60 5.24
N ILE A 79 42.69 -0.02 5.73
CA ILE A 79 42.96 0.09 7.17
C ILE A 79 42.63 1.48 7.72
N ALA A 80 42.55 2.48 6.83
CA ALA A 80 42.17 3.84 7.13
C ALA A 80 41.55 4.50 5.89
N GLY A 81 40.68 5.47 6.10
CA GLY A 81 40.05 6.26 5.05
C GLY A 81 39.61 7.64 5.56
N GLU A 82 39.11 8.46 4.68
CA GLU A 82 38.54 9.77 4.98
C GLU A 82 37.09 9.83 4.52
N ALA A 83 36.18 10.20 5.44
CA ALA A 83 34.81 10.61 5.11
C ALA A 83 34.78 12.15 5.13
N LYS A 84 34.36 12.78 4.03
CA LYS A 84 34.28 14.24 3.95
C LYS A 84 32.91 14.68 3.51
N ALA A 85 32.37 15.67 4.20
CA ALA A 85 31.15 16.39 3.83
C ALA A 85 31.47 17.88 3.67
N GLN A 86 30.95 18.49 2.60
CA GLN A 86 31.03 19.93 2.37
C GLN A 86 29.65 20.42 1.91
N ILE A 87 29.13 21.43 2.61
CA ILE A 87 27.87 22.09 2.27
C ILE A 87 28.15 23.57 2.18
N ALA A 88 27.97 24.16 1.00
CA ALA A 88 28.37 25.52 0.69
C ALA A 88 29.82 25.81 1.14
N GLU A 89 30.01 26.81 2.02
CA GLU A 89 31.29 27.22 2.59
C GLU A 89 31.79 26.34 3.74
N LEU A 90 30.96 25.52 4.36
CA LEU A 90 31.34 24.67 5.48
C LEU A 90 31.85 23.31 5.01
N SER A 91 32.98 22.88 5.53
CA SER A 91 33.58 21.55 5.21
C SER A 91 34.11 20.87 6.46
N LYS A 92 33.81 19.62 6.63
CA LYS A 92 34.26 18.75 7.71
C LYS A 92 34.74 17.40 7.16
N SER A 93 35.86 16.92 7.71
CA SER A 93 36.44 15.62 7.37
C SER A 93 36.68 14.80 8.63
N LEU A 94 36.38 13.52 8.54
CA LEU A 94 36.62 12.54 9.58
C LEU A 94 37.63 11.52 9.07
N ASN A 95 38.64 11.19 9.91
CA ASN A 95 39.51 10.06 9.67
C ASN A 95 38.84 8.80 10.20
N ILE A 96 38.71 7.78 9.35
CA ILE A 96 38.07 6.51 9.67
C ILE A 96 39.14 5.44 9.70
N PHE A 97 39.09 4.62 10.74
CA PHE A 97 40.06 3.55 10.98
C PHE A 97 39.34 2.25 11.28
N GLY A 98 39.93 1.14 10.90
CA GLY A 98 39.51 -0.17 11.43
C GLY A 98 39.86 -0.32 12.90
N ASP A 99 39.44 -1.40 13.54
CA ASP A 99 39.66 -1.64 14.97
C ASP A 99 41.14 -1.57 15.34
N ARG A 100 41.43 -0.85 16.42
CA ARG A 100 42.79 -0.65 16.93
C ARG A 100 42.79 -0.45 18.44
N GLN A 101 43.91 -0.73 19.06
CA GLN A 101 44.08 -0.68 20.52
C GLN A 101 45.38 0.05 20.89
N TRP A 102 45.44 0.55 22.13
CA TRP A 102 46.68 1.01 22.71
C TRP A 102 47.59 -0.17 23.10
N VAL A 103 48.76 -0.25 22.52
CA VAL A 103 49.79 -1.25 22.86
C VAL A 103 51.03 -0.52 23.34
N ALA A 104 51.35 -0.63 24.62
CA ALA A 104 52.49 0.07 25.27
C ALA A 104 52.46 1.61 25.06
N GLY A 105 51.23 2.21 25.05
CA GLY A 105 51.02 3.66 24.86
C GLY A 105 51.12 4.15 23.42
N ILE A 106 51.17 3.25 22.43
CA ILE A 106 51.18 3.56 21.01
C ILE A 106 49.96 2.89 20.34
N PRO A 107 49.27 3.57 19.42
CA PRO A 107 48.19 2.92 18.63
C PRO A 107 48.67 1.71 17.85
N SER A 108 47.97 0.58 17.94
CA SER A 108 48.20 -0.57 17.08
C SER A 108 47.91 -0.26 15.61
N LYS A 109 48.37 -1.11 14.70
CA LYS A 109 47.96 -1.05 13.29
C LYS A 109 46.48 -1.35 13.21
N PRO A 110 45.68 -0.55 12.49
CA PRO A 110 44.26 -0.82 12.32
C PRO A 110 43.99 -2.13 11.57
N LEU A 111 42.90 -2.83 11.90
CA LEU A 111 42.43 -3.99 11.13
C LEU A 111 41.81 -3.53 9.79
N PRO A 112 41.85 -4.37 8.75
CA PRO A 112 41.17 -4.04 7.48
C PRO A 112 39.63 -4.02 7.65
N PHE A 113 38.95 -3.09 6.97
CA PHE A 113 37.50 -2.92 6.93
C PHE A 113 37.07 -2.41 5.55
N THR A 114 35.80 -2.59 5.19
CA THR A 114 35.21 -2.14 3.93
C THR A 114 34.25 -0.98 4.14
N ASP A 115 33.52 -0.97 5.26
CA ASP A 115 32.57 0.07 5.64
C ASP A 115 32.63 0.33 7.15
N GLN A 116 32.17 1.50 7.57
CA GLN A 116 32.11 1.93 8.97
C GLN A 116 30.94 2.91 9.16
N ALA A 117 30.02 2.58 10.06
CA ALA A 117 28.95 3.50 10.43
C ALA A 117 29.50 4.78 11.09
N LEU A 118 28.98 5.95 10.68
CA LEU A 118 29.45 7.26 11.15
C LEU A 118 28.68 7.72 12.41
N GLU A 119 28.60 6.85 13.38
CA GLU A 119 27.85 7.01 14.64
C GLU A 119 28.78 7.36 15.82
N TYR A 120 28.25 8.08 16.81
CA TYR A 120 29.02 8.49 17.99
C TYR A 120 29.51 7.33 18.86
N GLN A 121 28.90 6.15 18.81
CA GLN A 121 29.40 4.97 19.53
C GLN A 121 30.80 4.56 19.06
N TYR A 122 31.18 4.89 17.82
CA TYR A 122 32.51 4.61 17.26
C TYR A 122 33.48 5.79 17.38
N ALA A 123 32.99 6.93 17.90
CA ALA A 123 33.78 8.12 18.14
C ALA A 123 34.34 8.15 19.57
N PHE A 124 35.26 9.09 19.84
CA PHE A 124 35.85 9.25 21.16
C PHE A 124 34.79 9.55 22.24
N GLY A 125 34.85 8.82 23.34
CA GLY A 125 33.90 8.94 24.46
C GLY A 125 34.16 7.88 25.53
N GLY A 126 33.08 7.23 26.01
CA GLY A 126 33.12 6.28 27.11
C GLY A 126 33.31 6.97 28.46
N GLU A 127 32.36 6.84 29.36
CA GLU A 127 32.31 7.51 30.67
C GLU A 127 32.38 9.06 30.64
N LEU A 128 32.51 9.71 29.46
CA LEU A 128 32.43 11.14 29.31
C LEU A 128 30.98 11.58 29.04
N ALA A 129 30.52 12.59 29.79
CA ALA A 129 29.18 13.17 29.58
C ALA A 129 28.97 13.69 28.15
N THR A 130 30.05 14.03 27.43
CA THR A 130 29.99 14.52 26.04
C THR A 130 29.73 13.44 25.00
N ASN A 131 29.95 12.16 25.32
CA ASN A 131 29.62 11.01 24.51
C ASN A 131 29.73 9.74 25.37
N PRO A 132 28.71 9.39 26.17
CA PRO A 132 28.76 8.25 27.10
C PRO A 132 28.89 6.89 26.39
N SER A 133 28.32 6.77 25.18
CA SER A 133 28.35 5.56 24.38
C SER A 133 29.64 5.35 23.58
N GLY A 134 30.52 6.35 23.54
CA GLY A 134 31.73 6.32 22.73
C GLY A 134 32.85 5.44 23.27
N ILE A 135 33.96 5.40 22.54
CA ILE A 135 35.14 4.54 22.78
C ILE A 135 36.37 5.37 23.12
N GLY A 136 37.31 4.82 23.85
CA GLY A 136 38.69 5.30 23.95
C GLY A 136 39.09 5.95 25.26
N PHE A 137 38.16 6.61 25.99
CA PHE A 137 38.50 7.26 27.24
C PHE A 137 38.64 6.21 28.37
N LYS A 138 39.80 6.10 28.98
CA LYS A 138 40.16 5.09 30.00
C LYS A 138 40.05 3.63 29.52
N GLN A 139 39.88 3.41 28.24
CA GLN A 139 39.84 2.07 27.62
C GLN A 139 41.13 1.80 26.85
N ASP A 140 41.45 0.53 26.59
CA ASP A 140 42.59 0.18 25.72
C ASP A 140 42.23 0.25 24.23
N GLN A 141 40.96 0.34 23.88
CA GLN A 141 40.48 0.49 22.51
C GLN A 141 40.55 1.97 22.06
N LEU A 142 40.94 2.20 20.82
CA LEU A 142 40.85 3.50 20.18
C LEU A 142 39.55 3.59 19.36
N PRO A 143 38.96 4.79 19.25
CA PRO A 143 37.80 4.99 18.41
C PRO A 143 38.12 4.77 16.92
N ASN A 144 37.09 4.35 16.18
CA ASN A 144 37.17 4.18 14.72
C ASN A 144 37.07 5.53 13.98
N ILE A 145 36.46 6.53 14.61
CA ILE A 145 36.19 7.84 14.02
C ILE A 145 36.95 8.94 14.79
N GLU A 146 37.77 9.69 14.07
CA GLU A 146 38.51 10.84 14.61
C GLU A 146 38.27 12.11 13.77
N ASP A 147 38.35 13.25 14.43
CA ASP A 147 38.41 14.55 13.74
C ASP A 147 39.74 14.65 12.96
N SER A 148 39.68 14.88 11.65
CA SER A 148 40.86 15.01 10.81
C SER A 148 41.82 16.11 11.27
N LYS A 149 41.33 17.16 11.97
CA LYS A 149 42.09 18.29 12.51
C LYS A 149 42.67 18.00 13.89
N ASN A 150 42.17 16.98 14.61
CA ASN A 150 42.54 16.73 16.01
C ASN A 150 42.66 15.22 16.29
N SER A 151 43.62 14.59 15.67
CA SER A 151 43.91 13.16 15.83
C SER A 151 44.24 12.77 17.26
N ILE A 152 43.83 11.59 17.66
CA ILE A 152 44.01 11.02 18.99
C ILE A 152 45.43 10.44 19.12
N THR A 153 46.28 11.19 19.89
CA THR A 153 47.69 10.83 20.08
C THR A 153 48.05 10.56 21.53
N ASP A 154 47.20 10.92 22.49
CA ASP A 154 47.38 10.75 23.90
C ASP A 154 46.20 10.05 24.56
N LYS A 155 46.46 8.90 25.19
CA LYS A 155 45.46 8.07 25.87
C LYS A 155 44.80 8.79 27.05
N HIS A 156 45.44 9.74 27.69
CA HIS A 156 45.00 10.39 28.92
C HIS A 156 44.34 11.75 28.67
N LYS A 157 44.38 12.23 27.44
CA LYS A 157 43.74 13.50 27.07
C LYS A 157 42.29 13.27 26.66
N PRO A 158 41.31 14.03 27.19
CA PRO A 158 39.95 14.01 26.67
C PRO A 158 39.89 14.72 25.31
N TYR A 159 39.19 14.12 24.34
CA TYR A 159 38.91 14.71 23.05
C TYR A 159 37.41 14.94 22.93
N LEU A 160 36.96 15.80 22.05
CA LEU A 160 35.58 15.94 21.67
C LEU A 160 35.17 14.79 20.73
N PRO A 161 33.94 14.29 20.83
CA PRO A 161 33.45 13.29 19.88
C PRO A 161 33.42 13.89 18.47
N ALA A 162 33.96 13.15 17.51
CA ALA A 162 33.93 13.51 16.11
C ALA A 162 32.75 12.81 15.40
N GLY A 163 31.96 13.55 14.64
CA GLY A 163 30.79 12.99 13.92
C GLY A 163 30.08 14.05 13.10
N PHE A 164 29.19 13.61 12.25
CA PHE A 164 28.29 14.45 11.45
C PHE A 164 26.84 14.37 11.93
N ALA A 165 26.50 13.34 12.68
CA ALA A 165 25.16 13.02 13.13
C ALA A 165 24.69 13.97 14.25
N PRO A 166 23.39 13.98 14.59
CA PRO A 166 22.84 14.77 15.68
C PRO A 166 23.46 14.42 17.04
N LEU A 167 23.65 15.45 17.87
CA LEU A 167 24.05 15.32 19.27
C LEU A 167 22.81 15.01 20.12
N ASP A 168 22.94 14.15 21.11
CA ASP A 168 21.90 13.89 22.09
C ASP A 168 21.55 15.18 22.87
N PRO A 169 20.25 15.49 23.08
CA PRO A 169 19.82 16.69 23.81
C PRO A 169 20.35 16.78 25.25
N SER A 170 20.60 15.64 25.90
CA SER A 170 21.10 15.58 27.27
C SER A 170 22.61 15.87 27.39
N TRP A 171 23.35 15.78 26.29
CA TRP A 171 24.79 16.01 26.32
C TRP A 171 25.16 17.48 26.59
N PRO A 172 26.27 17.75 27.26
CA PRO A 172 26.69 19.12 27.63
C PRO A 172 26.80 20.08 26.45
N GLN A 173 27.08 19.57 25.28
CA GLN A 173 27.16 20.38 24.04
C GLN A 173 25.82 21.08 23.73
N ARG A 174 24.68 20.48 24.12
CA ARG A 174 23.33 21.06 23.98
C ARG A 174 22.73 21.51 25.29
N SER A 175 22.77 20.68 26.35
CA SER A 175 22.09 20.94 27.61
C SER A 175 22.62 22.23 28.33
N GLN A 176 23.83 22.70 28.02
CA GLN A 176 24.32 23.99 28.52
C GLN A 176 23.44 25.18 28.13
N TYR A 177 22.56 25.03 27.13
CA TYR A 177 21.67 26.08 26.63
C TYR A 177 20.26 26.02 27.21
N GLN A 178 19.94 25.05 28.07
CA GLN A 178 18.56 24.78 28.56
C GLN A 178 18.00 25.87 29.49
N GLY A 179 18.85 26.75 30.02
CA GLY A 179 18.44 27.73 31.02
C GLY A 179 18.35 27.17 32.43
N THR A 180 17.82 27.96 33.36
CA THR A 180 17.81 27.68 34.81
C THR A 180 16.40 27.28 35.26
N TYR A 181 16.25 26.07 35.79
CA TYR A 181 15.01 25.54 36.35
C TYR A 181 15.06 25.53 37.88
N ASP A 182 14.98 26.76 38.47
CA ASP A 182 14.99 27.00 39.92
C ASP A 182 13.58 27.34 40.45
N GLN A 183 13.50 27.70 41.72
CA GLN A 183 12.23 28.12 42.32
C GLN A 183 11.64 29.37 41.63
N THR A 184 12.48 30.29 41.15
CA THR A 184 12.02 31.47 40.42
C THR A 184 11.36 31.08 39.09
N TYR A 185 11.91 30.07 38.42
CA TYR A 185 11.28 29.48 37.23
C TYR A 185 9.91 28.91 37.59
N MET A 186 9.82 28.08 38.63
CA MET A 186 8.56 27.43 39.04
C MET A 186 7.47 28.46 39.36
N GLU A 187 7.85 29.60 40.01
CA GLU A 187 6.90 30.64 40.40
C GLU A 187 6.44 31.53 39.24
N LYS A 188 7.30 31.76 38.25
CA LYS A 188 7.09 32.83 37.26
C LYS A 188 6.98 32.39 35.81
N TYR A 189 7.64 31.31 35.44
CA TYR A 189 7.79 30.92 34.06
C TYR A 189 7.21 29.52 33.74
N PHE A 190 7.00 28.67 34.75
CA PHE A 190 6.33 27.40 34.56
C PHE A 190 4.88 27.60 34.02
N PRO A 191 4.40 26.85 33.02
CA PRO A 191 5.03 25.68 32.36
C PRO A 191 5.89 26.04 31.12
N GLY A 192 6.10 27.32 30.82
CA GLY A 192 6.89 27.76 29.69
C GLY A 192 8.40 27.55 29.83
N TYR A 193 9.17 28.01 28.88
CA TYR A 193 10.63 27.94 28.94
C TYR A 193 11.22 28.97 29.93
N PRO A 194 12.37 28.67 30.58
CA PRO A 194 13.09 29.65 31.41
C PRO A 194 13.46 30.88 30.60
N LYS A 195 13.51 32.03 31.30
CA LYS A 195 13.85 33.32 30.68
C LYS A 195 15.24 33.34 30.04
N ASP A 196 16.18 32.61 30.62
CA ASP A 196 17.60 32.52 30.22
C ASP A 196 17.89 31.34 29.31
N MET A 197 16.88 30.62 28.81
CA MET A 197 17.05 29.59 27.80
C MET A 197 17.58 30.23 26.51
N ASP A 198 18.59 29.58 25.91
CA ASP A 198 19.14 29.95 24.62
C ASP A 198 18.65 29.01 23.52
N TRP A 199 18.14 29.57 22.43
CA TRP A 199 17.57 28.82 21.30
C TRP A 199 18.56 27.86 20.64
N ARG A 200 19.87 28.00 20.88
CA ARG A 200 20.88 27.00 20.47
C ARG A 200 20.70 25.64 21.12
N LEU A 201 19.88 25.53 22.17
CA LEU A 201 19.42 24.21 22.70
C LEU A 201 18.85 23.29 21.61
N PHE A 202 18.15 23.87 20.64
CA PHE A 202 17.48 23.15 19.57
C PHE A 202 18.36 22.88 18.34
N MET A 203 19.58 23.37 18.33
CA MET A 203 20.58 22.97 17.33
C MET A 203 21.01 21.53 17.60
N SER A 204 20.78 20.67 16.62
CA SER A 204 21.09 19.22 16.75
C SER A 204 22.50 18.89 16.29
N ALA A 205 23.05 19.63 15.33
CA ALA A 205 24.37 19.38 14.78
C ALA A 205 25.50 19.89 15.74
N PRO A 206 26.70 19.31 15.63
CA PRO A 206 27.91 19.92 16.19
C PRO A 206 28.11 21.35 15.73
N LYS A 207 28.70 22.19 16.60
CA LYS A 207 28.85 23.65 16.34
C LYS A 207 29.60 23.98 15.05
N ASP A 208 30.51 23.14 14.60
CA ASP A 208 31.28 23.32 13.36
C ASP A 208 30.45 23.04 12.08
N GLN A 209 29.19 22.63 12.25
CA GLN A 209 28.21 22.39 11.19
C GLN A 209 27.11 23.48 11.19
N TRP A 210 27.24 24.54 11.98
CA TRP A 210 26.29 25.65 12.01
C TRP A 210 26.73 26.75 11.04
N PHE A 211 25.75 27.26 10.29
CA PHE A 211 25.95 28.48 9.50
C PHE A 211 25.79 29.72 10.37
N ASP A 212 26.11 30.88 9.84
CA ASP A 212 25.81 32.19 10.45
C ASP A 212 24.50 32.81 9.91
N ARG A 213 23.80 32.10 9.04
CA ARG A 213 22.58 32.50 8.33
C ARG A 213 21.63 31.29 8.15
N PHE A 214 20.44 31.56 7.67
CA PHE A 214 19.60 30.47 7.13
C PHE A 214 20.06 30.09 5.72
N LEU A 215 19.76 28.86 5.34
CA LEU A 215 20.02 28.39 3.97
C LEU A 215 18.97 28.95 3.01
N ILE A 216 19.35 29.06 1.74
CA ILE A 216 18.47 29.54 0.66
C ILE A 216 17.77 28.37 -0.02
N GLY A 217 18.43 27.21 -0.10
CA GLY A 217 17.92 25.98 -0.77
C GLY A 217 18.55 25.71 -2.14
N ASN A 218 19.64 26.42 -2.47
CA ASN A 218 20.43 26.23 -3.68
C ASN A 218 21.92 26.02 -3.40
N GLU A 219 22.26 25.69 -2.15
CA GLU A 219 23.62 25.46 -1.72
C GLU A 219 24.22 24.24 -2.41
N SER A 220 25.51 24.31 -2.75
CA SER A 220 26.26 23.17 -3.24
C SER A 220 26.59 22.20 -2.12
N PHE A 221 26.60 20.91 -2.44
CA PHE A 221 27.02 19.85 -1.52
C PHE A 221 28.02 18.90 -2.17
N GLN A 222 28.87 18.28 -1.33
CA GLN A 222 29.84 17.28 -1.74
C GLN A 222 30.03 16.27 -0.60
N PHE A 223 29.93 14.97 -0.93
CA PHE A 223 30.23 13.86 -0.02
C PHE A 223 31.27 12.94 -0.64
N VAL A 224 32.29 12.55 0.15
CA VAL A 224 33.37 11.68 -0.29
C VAL A 224 33.36 10.42 0.54
N ASN A 225 33.35 9.25 -0.13
CA ASN A 225 33.36 7.92 0.46
C ASN A 225 32.15 7.62 1.40
N MET A 226 30.98 8.16 1.06
CA MET A 226 29.74 7.97 1.83
C MET A 226 28.63 7.26 1.04
N ASP A 227 28.99 6.59 -0.05
CA ASP A 227 28.09 5.80 -0.87
C ASP A 227 28.83 4.54 -1.33
N PRO A 228 28.18 3.36 -1.35
CA PRO A 228 28.85 2.10 -1.67
C PRO A 228 29.34 2.00 -3.12
N GLU A 229 28.71 2.74 -4.05
CA GLU A 229 29.00 2.69 -5.48
C GLU A 229 29.74 3.96 -5.97
N LYS A 230 29.37 5.12 -5.41
CA LYS A 230 29.87 6.44 -5.83
C LYS A 230 30.82 7.01 -4.80
N PRO A 231 32.14 6.96 -5.03
CA PRO A 231 33.12 7.51 -4.08
C PRO A 231 33.00 9.03 -3.91
N LEU A 232 32.29 9.70 -4.83
CA LEU A 232 32.02 11.13 -4.81
C LEU A 232 30.58 11.40 -5.23
N ILE A 233 29.78 11.96 -4.30
CA ILE A 233 28.48 12.55 -4.58
C ILE A 233 28.62 14.06 -4.52
N GLN A 234 28.15 14.79 -5.53
CA GLN A 234 28.14 16.24 -5.53
C GLN A 234 26.96 16.79 -6.32
N GLY A 235 26.45 17.93 -5.88
CA GLY A 235 25.31 18.58 -6.52
C GLY A 235 24.99 19.92 -5.89
N THR A 236 23.79 20.40 -6.16
CA THR A 236 23.20 21.59 -5.54
C THR A 236 21.81 21.24 -5.03
N LEU A 237 21.38 21.86 -3.94
CA LEU A 237 20.02 21.75 -3.47
C LEU A 237 19.03 22.25 -4.54
N PRO A 238 17.79 21.75 -4.59
CA PRO A 238 16.91 21.88 -5.77
C PRO A 238 16.24 23.24 -5.93
N SER A 239 16.63 24.25 -5.18
CA SER A 239 16.08 25.61 -5.24
C SER A 239 14.56 25.67 -4.95
N LEU A 240 14.09 24.90 -3.96
CA LEU A 240 12.68 24.86 -3.54
C LEU A 240 12.45 25.72 -2.30
N LYS A 241 11.27 26.34 -2.22
CA LYS A 241 10.81 27.10 -1.05
C LYS A 241 9.37 26.77 -0.72
N PRO A 242 9.07 26.18 0.47
CA PRO A 242 7.71 26.04 0.95
C PRO A 242 7.10 27.40 1.27
N ARG A 243 5.78 27.46 1.10
CA ARG A 243 4.94 28.59 1.43
C ARG A 243 3.86 28.12 2.41
N CYS A 244 3.70 28.84 3.50
CA CYS A 244 2.70 28.55 4.53
C CYS A 244 1.75 29.72 4.67
N PHE A 245 0.46 29.47 4.58
CA PHE A 245 -0.58 30.47 4.82
C PHE A 245 -1.54 29.97 5.89
N ILE A 246 -1.99 30.86 6.73
CA ILE A 246 -2.93 30.57 7.80
C ILE A 246 -4.15 31.49 7.72
N ASN A 247 -5.29 31.01 8.22
CA ASN A 247 -6.48 31.80 8.45
C ASN A 247 -6.58 32.13 9.94
N ASP A 248 -6.26 33.39 10.29
CA ASP A 248 -6.24 33.91 11.66
C ASP A 248 -7.59 34.59 11.98
N THR A 249 -8.42 33.90 12.75
CA THR A 249 -9.79 34.37 13.05
C THR A 249 -9.85 35.54 14.05
N LYS A 250 -8.73 35.91 14.67
CA LYS A 250 -8.63 37.03 15.64
C LYS A 250 -8.33 38.36 14.99
N GLU A 251 -7.88 38.35 13.76
CA GLU A 251 -7.66 39.61 13.04
C GLU A 251 -9.03 40.32 12.86
N SER A 252 -9.14 41.51 13.26
CA SER A 252 -10.40 42.29 13.23
C SER A 252 -10.83 42.70 11.82
N ASN A 253 -9.86 42.73 10.89
CA ASN A 253 -10.13 43.00 9.48
C ASN A 253 -10.21 41.68 8.69
N PRO A 254 -11.35 41.27 8.15
CA PRO A 254 -11.53 40.05 7.36
C PRO A 254 -10.53 39.93 6.20
N ASP A 255 -10.13 41.05 5.59
CA ASP A 255 -9.15 41.07 4.49
C ASP A 255 -7.73 40.66 4.91
N LEU A 256 -7.43 40.69 6.22
CA LEU A 256 -6.14 40.33 6.81
C LEU A 256 -6.17 38.97 7.53
N HIS A 257 -7.32 38.26 7.52
CA HIS A 257 -7.43 36.95 8.14
C HIS A 257 -6.46 35.94 7.50
N PHE A 258 -6.33 35.98 6.19
CA PHE A 258 -5.45 35.09 5.45
C PHE A 258 -4.07 35.72 5.27
N LYS A 259 -3.06 35.15 5.91
CA LYS A 259 -1.70 35.70 5.92
C LYS A 259 -0.62 34.63 5.76
N GLU A 260 0.47 35.02 5.14
CA GLU A 260 1.67 34.20 5.01
C GLU A 260 2.48 34.15 6.30
N VAL A 261 2.99 32.98 6.65
CA VAL A 261 3.96 32.75 7.71
C VAL A 261 5.33 32.52 7.05
N ASP A 262 6.28 33.39 7.32
CA ASP A 262 7.64 33.27 6.77
C ASP A 262 8.34 32.02 7.29
N LEU A 263 8.85 31.20 6.38
CA LEU A 263 9.58 29.97 6.64
C LEU A 263 11.07 30.14 6.32
N ASN A 264 11.93 29.71 7.23
CA ASN A 264 13.37 29.71 7.07
C ASN A 264 13.90 28.28 6.93
N LEU A 265 14.74 27.98 5.94
CA LEU A 265 15.45 26.73 5.82
C LEU A 265 16.56 26.66 6.86
N ASP A 266 16.31 25.96 7.95
CA ASP A 266 17.21 25.91 9.10
C ASP A 266 17.89 24.54 9.28
N THR A 267 17.50 23.52 8.55
CA THR A 267 18.13 22.21 8.65
C THR A 267 18.20 21.52 7.28
N ALA A 268 19.40 21.11 6.88
CA ALA A 268 19.63 20.22 5.76
C ALA A 268 20.22 18.91 6.30
N TRP A 269 19.47 17.82 6.16
CA TRP A 269 19.85 16.53 6.70
C TRP A 269 20.06 15.51 5.59
N PHE A 270 21.28 15.04 5.43
CA PHE A 270 21.70 14.22 4.32
C PHE A 270 21.87 12.74 4.72
N PHE A 271 21.47 11.86 3.83
CA PHE A 271 21.61 10.41 3.88
C PHE A 271 22.25 9.94 2.55
N PRO A 272 23.57 10.12 2.38
CA PRO A 272 24.21 9.95 1.09
C PRO A 272 24.12 8.52 0.54
N ASP A 273 24.24 7.51 1.40
CA ASP A 273 24.11 6.08 1.05
C ASP A 273 22.70 5.64 0.66
N LYS A 274 21.69 6.47 0.96
CA LYS A 274 20.30 6.28 0.55
C LYS A 274 19.89 7.24 -0.59
N ASN A 275 20.83 8.06 -1.05
CA ASN A 275 20.57 9.07 -2.08
C ASN A 275 19.48 10.09 -1.69
N ILE A 276 19.34 10.42 -0.37
CA ILE A 276 18.26 11.26 0.17
C ILE A 276 18.83 12.48 0.89
N VAL A 277 18.14 13.63 0.76
CA VAL A 277 18.25 14.78 1.67
C VAL A 277 16.86 15.15 2.19
N GLN A 278 16.75 15.39 3.49
CA GLN A 278 15.59 16.03 4.11
C GLN A 278 15.91 17.50 4.34
N LEU A 279 15.13 18.39 3.74
CA LEU A 279 15.20 19.83 4.00
C LEU A 279 14.06 20.23 4.93
N ILE A 280 14.36 20.97 6.00
CA ILE A 280 13.38 21.38 7.01
C ILE A 280 13.34 22.91 7.12
N TRP A 281 12.15 23.44 6.94
CA TRP A 281 11.86 24.88 7.11
C TRP A 281 10.99 25.08 8.33
N ARG A 282 11.25 26.18 9.06
CA ARG A 282 10.45 26.57 10.21
C ARG A 282 10.09 28.04 10.16
N GLY A 283 8.90 28.32 10.65
CA GLY A 283 8.40 29.66 10.88
C GLY A 283 7.46 29.67 12.07
N GLY A 284 7.08 30.86 12.52
CA GLY A 284 6.16 30.96 13.64
C GLY A 284 5.67 32.36 13.89
N MET A 285 4.73 32.47 14.81
CA MET A 285 4.15 33.75 15.22
C MET A 285 3.69 33.72 16.68
N LEU A 286 3.41 34.89 17.24
CA LEU A 286 2.75 35.01 18.53
C LEU A 286 1.27 34.65 18.40
N VAL A 287 0.76 33.91 19.39
CA VAL A 287 -0.64 33.52 19.48
C VAL A 287 -1.18 33.84 20.89
N GLU A 288 -2.50 33.91 21.02
CA GLU A 288 -3.12 34.31 22.29
C GLU A 288 -3.24 33.16 23.30
N THR A 289 -3.41 31.94 22.77
CA THR A 289 -3.61 30.75 23.59
C THR A 289 -2.53 29.70 23.31
N ASP A 290 -2.32 28.81 24.28
CA ASP A 290 -1.37 27.72 24.17
C ASP A 290 -1.74 26.67 23.13
N GLU A 291 -2.92 26.79 22.49
CA GLU A 291 -3.39 25.88 21.43
C GLU A 291 -3.54 26.59 20.07
N ALA A 292 -3.22 27.90 20.04
CA ALA A 292 -3.36 28.71 18.83
C ALA A 292 -4.77 28.63 18.18
N GLU A 293 -5.83 28.59 19.00
CA GLU A 293 -7.24 28.46 18.57
C GLU A 293 -7.66 29.52 17.53
N GLN A 294 -6.92 30.61 17.46
CA GLN A 294 -7.11 31.65 16.45
C GLN A 294 -6.76 31.20 15.01
N ILE A 295 -5.95 30.15 14.86
CA ILE A 295 -5.59 29.60 13.55
C ILE A 295 -6.60 28.52 13.21
N SER A 296 -7.62 28.86 12.41
CA SER A 296 -8.67 27.94 12.03
C SER A 296 -8.27 26.98 10.92
N HIS A 297 -7.47 27.45 9.97
CA HIS A 297 -6.99 26.66 8.83
C HIS A 297 -5.57 27.04 8.47
N MET A 298 -4.85 26.09 7.87
CA MET A 298 -3.52 26.27 7.34
C MET A 298 -3.40 25.56 5.99
N ILE A 299 -2.73 26.19 5.03
CA ILE A 299 -2.42 25.58 3.74
C ILE A 299 -0.92 25.72 3.45
N LEU A 300 -0.36 24.64 2.94
CA LEU A 300 1.06 24.53 2.60
C LEU A 300 1.21 24.17 1.13
N GLY A 301 2.14 24.82 0.46
CA GLY A 301 2.61 24.46 -0.86
C GLY A 301 4.10 24.73 -0.98
N TYR A 302 4.73 24.43 -2.10
CA TYR A 302 6.12 24.84 -2.37
C TYR A 302 6.28 25.33 -3.80
N GLU A 303 7.27 26.17 -4.01
CA GLU A 303 7.57 26.85 -5.27
C GLU A 303 9.05 26.71 -5.59
N ASN A 304 9.43 26.83 -6.86
CA ASN A 304 10.82 27.04 -7.22
C ASN A 304 11.25 28.48 -6.87
N LEU A 305 12.43 28.63 -6.32
CA LEU A 305 13.01 29.94 -6.02
C LEU A 305 13.23 30.83 -7.27
N ASN A 306 13.33 30.21 -8.43
CA ASN A 306 13.59 30.88 -9.69
C ASN A 306 12.29 31.28 -10.44
N ASP A 307 11.14 30.84 -9.96
CA ASP A 307 9.85 31.18 -10.57
C ASP A 307 9.26 32.45 -9.94
N ASP A 308 8.33 33.10 -10.65
CA ASP A 308 7.59 34.22 -10.11
C ASP A 308 6.73 33.76 -8.93
N LYS A 309 6.85 34.46 -7.82
CA LYS A 309 6.11 34.16 -6.58
C LYS A 309 4.59 34.20 -6.82
N ARG A 310 3.89 33.10 -6.55
CA ARG A 310 2.42 33.04 -6.63
C ARG A 310 1.79 34.02 -5.64
N PRO A 311 0.71 34.73 -6.01
CA PRO A 311 0.03 35.64 -5.10
C PRO A 311 -0.67 34.90 -3.95
N SER A 312 -0.89 35.57 -2.82
CA SER A 312 -1.61 34.97 -1.68
C SER A 312 -3.05 34.56 -2.04
N SER A 313 -3.69 35.25 -2.99
CA SER A 313 -5.02 34.86 -3.50
C SER A 313 -5.06 33.46 -4.09
N HIS A 314 -3.99 33.02 -4.77
CA HIS A 314 -3.87 31.64 -5.27
C HIS A 314 -4.01 30.59 -4.15
N TYR A 315 -3.33 30.80 -3.02
CA TYR A 315 -3.39 29.91 -1.86
C TYR A 315 -4.73 30.01 -1.12
N LEU A 316 -5.36 31.19 -1.12
CA LEU A 316 -6.72 31.37 -0.57
C LEU A 316 -7.75 30.60 -1.40
N ASP A 317 -7.67 30.69 -2.73
CA ASP A 317 -8.55 29.96 -3.64
C ASP A 317 -8.35 28.44 -3.47
N ALA A 318 -7.11 27.99 -3.38
CA ALA A 318 -6.76 26.59 -3.12
C ALA A 318 -7.29 26.08 -1.77
N LEU A 319 -7.25 26.90 -0.72
CA LEU A 319 -7.83 26.58 0.59
C LEU A 319 -9.36 26.48 0.50
N ASN A 320 -10.01 27.46 -0.12
CA ASN A 320 -11.47 27.48 -0.26
C ASN A 320 -11.99 26.30 -1.08
N LEU A 321 -11.24 25.88 -2.11
CA LEU A 321 -11.58 24.69 -2.91
C LEU A 321 -11.64 23.44 -2.01
N ARG A 322 -10.70 23.27 -1.09
CA ARG A 322 -10.64 22.12 -0.19
C ARG A 322 -11.68 22.16 0.91
N ILE A 323 -11.89 23.33 1.53
CA ILE A 323 -12.90 23.48 2.60
C ILE A 323 -14.32 23.23 2.07
N ASN A 324 -14.62 23.69 0.86
CA ASN A 324 -15.97 23.57 0.26
C ASN A 324 -16.16 22.31 -0.59
N ALA A 325 -15.18 21.40 -0.60
CA ALA A 325 -15.28 20.17 -1.38
C ALA A 325 -16.28 19.18 -0.73
N LYS A 326 -16.95 18.41 -1.57
CA LYS A 326 -17.83 17.33 -1.11
C LYS A 326 -17.09 16.27 -0.30
N ASP A 327 -15.81 16.05 -0.65
CA ASP A 327 -14.89 15.18 0.08
C ASP A 327 -13.57 15.94 0.36
N PRO A 328 -13.45 16.60 1.52
CA PRO A 328 -12.26 17.37 1.88
C PRO A 328 -10.98 16.53 1.97
N LEU A 329 -11.08 15.29 2.44
CA LEU A 329 -9.93 14.41 2.61
C LEU A 329 -9.34 14.02 1.26
N LEU A 330 -10.14 13.55 0.33
CA LEU A 330 -9.70 13.17 -1.01
C LEU A 330 -9.13 14.39 -1.77
N ASN A 331 -9.77 15.55 -1.65
CA ASN A 331 -9.25 16.80 -2.25
C ASN A 331 -7.95 17.29 -1.62
N SER A 332 -7.67 16.94 -0.37
CA SER A 332 -6.38 17.27 0.26
C SER A 332 -5.19 16.56 -0.40
N LEU A 333 -5.41 15.40 -1.01
CA LEU A 333 -4.41 14.64 -1.75
C LEU A 333 -4.11 15.22 -3.15
N ASN A 334 -5.03 16.00 -3.69
CA ASN A 334 -4.79 16.73 -4.93
C ASN A 334 -3.94 17.97 -4.63
N THR A 335 -2.63 17.86 -4.81
CA THR A 335 -1.67 18.94 -4.50
C THR A 335 -1.15 19.67 -5.74
N GLN A 336 -1.68 19.40 -6.93
CA GLN A 336 -1.18 19.94 -8.21
C GLN A 336 -1.13 21.49 -8.24
N ASP A 337 -2.10 22.15 -7.62
CA ASP A 337 -2.18 23.62 -7.50
C ASP A 337 -1.18 24.20 -6.45
N LEU A 338 -0.61 23.37 -5.60
CA LEU A 338 0.27 23.75 -4.48
C LEU A 338 1.77 23.47 -4.76
N ILE A 339 2.10 22.87 -5.88
CA ILE A 339 3.46 22.48 -6.27
C ILE A 339 3.89 23.19 -7.57
N PRO A 340 5.19 23.22 -7.93
CA PRO A 340 5.66 23.81 -9.17
C PRO A 340 5.07 23.10 -10.41
N GLN A 341 4.87 23.85 -11.49
CA GLN A 341 4.43 23.26 -12.78
C GLN A 341 5.45 22.21 -13.26
N GLY A 342 4.95 21.07 -13.71
CA GLY A 342 5.79 19.95 -14.18
C GLY A 342 6.32 19.04 -13.05
N SER A 343 6.02 19.34 -11.77
CA SER A 343 6.26 18.42 -10.68
C SER A 343 5.10 17.42 -10.56
N ALA A 344 5.42 16.16 -10.23
CA ALA A 344 4.39 15.17 -9.99
C ALA A 344 3.64 15.46 -8.67
N SER A 345 2.31 15.38 -8.69
CA SER A 345 1.50 15.52 -7.46
C SER A 345 1.63 14.28 -6.57
N ALA A 346 1.20 14.39 -5.31
CA ALA A 346 1.18 13.25 -4.39
C ALA A 346 0.38 12.07 -4.96
N MET A 347 -0.73 12.34 -5.64
CA MET A 347 -1.54 11.32 -6.30
C MET A 347 -0.80 10.65 -7.47
N GLN A 348 -0.11 11.43 -8.31
CA GLN A 348 0.68 10.89 -9.42
C GLN A 348 1.85 10.04 -8.94
N LEU A 349 2.54 10.46 -7.86
CA LEU A 349 3.62 9.68 -7.27
C LEU A 349 3.11 8.36 -6.65
N LEU A 350 1.94 8.38 -6.00
CA LEU A 350 1.29 7.16 -5.49
C LEU A 350 0.94 6.20 -6.62
N GLN A 351 0.40 6.72 -7.72
CA GLN A 351 0.10 5.92 -8.91
C GLN A 351 1.37 5.37 -9.57
N GLN A 352 2.43 6.16 -9.63
CA GLN A 352 3.72 5.74 -10.17
C GLN A 352 4.35 4.65 -9.30
N SER A 353 4.35 4.81 -7.98
CA SER A 353 4.84 3.80 -7.03
C SER A 353 4.04 2.49 -7.13
N ALA A 354 2.71 2.59 -7.25
CA ALA A 354 1.86 1.42 -7.49
C ALA A 354 2.16 0.73 -8.84
N MET A 355 2.41 1.51 -9.90
CA MET A 355 2.80 0.98 -11.21
C MET A 355 4.21 0.39 -11.21
N GLU A 356 5.18 1.01 -10.53
CA GLU A 356 6.55 0.49 -10.39
C GLU A 356 6.55 -0.84 -9.63
N ASN A 357 5.75 -0.97 -8.58
CA ASN A 357 5.52 -2.24 -7.87
C ASN A 357 4.83 -3.31 -8.74
N LEU A 358 3.96 -2.90 -9.68
CA LEU A 358 3.39 -3.80 -10.70
C LEU A 358 4.40 -4.15 -11.81
N GLN A 359 5.37 -3.26 -12.10
CA GLN A 359 6.43 -3.48 -13.11
C GLN A 359 7.64 -4.25 -12.57
N GLU A 360 7.92 -4.20 -11.28
CA GLU A 360 8.93 -5.06 -10.64
C GLU A 360 8.50 -6.54 -10.65
N ASN A 361 7.23 -6.83 -10.78
CA ASN A 361 6.76 -8.12 -11.27
C ASN A 361 7.13 -8.26 -12.76
N GLN A 362 8.40 -8.47 -13.04
CA GLN A 362 9.05 -8.56 -14.37
C GLN A 362 8.51 -9.68 -15.27
N LEU A 363 7.37 -10.30 -14.97
CA LEU A 363 6.78 -11.36 -15.76
C LEU A 363 6.18 -10.85 -17.09
N THR A 364 5.52 -9.69 -17.11
CA THR A 364 4.84 -9.16 -18.29
C THR A 364 5.83 -8.70 -19.39
N ASN A 365 6.87 -7.95 -19.03
CA ASN A 365 7.85 -7.43 -20.01
C ASN A 365 8.75 -8.52 -20.64
N ASN A 366 9.03 -9.60 -19.89
CA ASN A 366 9.81 -10.72 -20.44
C ASN A 366 8.98 -11.64 -21.34
N LEU A 367 7.65 -11.66 -21.15
CA LEU A 367 6.74 -12.50 -21.93
C LEU A 367 6.38 -11.85 -23.28
N GLU A 368 6.15 -10.53 -23.33
CA GLU A 368 5.92 -9.82 -24.59
C GLU A 368 7.17 -9.81 -25.47
N LYS A 369 8.35 -9.54 -24.91
CA LYS A 369 9.62 -9.65 -25.68
C LYS A 369 9.91 -11.07 -26.16
N LYS A 370 9.56 -12.10 -25.42
CA LYS A 370 9.69 -13.49 -25.86
C LYS A 370 8.65 -13.85 -26.90
N ALA A 371 7.40 -13.39 -26.78
CA ALA A 371 6.35 -13.61 -27.77
C ALA A 371 6.69 -12.95 -29.11
N ASP A 372 7.19 -11.72 -29.11
CA ASP A 372 7.63 -11.02 -30.33
C ASP A 372 8.85 -11.68 -30.95
N LEU A 373 9.85 -12.11 -30.16
CA LEU A 373 11.02 -12.85 -30.66
C LEU A 373 10.67 -14.23 -31.25
N ILE A 374 9.67 -14.90 -30.69
CA ILE A 374 9.16 -16.18 -31.20
C ILE A 374 8.38 -15.96 -32.48
N LYS A 375 7.55 -14.90 -32.55
CA LYS A 375 6.80 -14.53 -33.74
C LYS A 375 7.73 -14.15 -34.88
N ASP A 376 8.72 -13.30 -34.68
CA ASP A 376 9.70 -12.89 -35.66
C ASP A 376 10.54 -14.09 -36.14
N SER A 377 10.93 -15.00 -35.26
CA SER A 377 11.68 -16.23 -35.57
C SER A 377 10.84 -17.23 -36.36
N VAL A 378 9.54 -17.31 -36.07
CA VAL A 378 8.60 -18.18 -36.83
C VAL A 378 8.33 -17.62 -38.21
N ASP A 379 8.09 -16.32 -38.31
CA ASP A 379 7.86 -15.63 -39.59
C ASP A 379 9.11 -15.66 -40.49
N GLU A 380 10.32 -15.54 -39.95
CA GLU A 380 11.59 -15.65 -40.66
C GLU A 380 11.80 -17.08 -41.17
N LYS A 381 11.59 -18.11 -40.36
CA LYS A 381 11.74 -19.51 -40.75
C LYS A 381 10.67 -19.97 -41.75
N VAL A 382 9.43 -19.46 -41.62
CA VAL A 382 8.35 -19.74 -42.58
C VAL A 382 8.67 -19.09 -43.95
N ASN A 383 9.16 -17.84 -43.94
CA ASN A 383 9.56 -17.13 -45.16
C ASN A 383 10.78 -17.76 -45.84
N GLU A 384 11.80 -18.22 -45.08
CA GLU A 384 12.95 -18.98 -45.63
C GLU A 384 12.49 -20.33 -46.23
N ALA A 385 11.59 -21.04 -45.55
CA ALA A 385 11.07 -22.32 -46.04
C ALA A 385 10.22 -22.15 -47.32
N ILE A 386 9.39 -21.09 -47.36
CA ILE A 386 8.62 -20.72 -48.57
C ILE A 386 9.55 -20.34 -49.72
N ALA A 387 10.63 -19.58 -49.44
CA ALA A 387 11.60 -19.18 -50.46
C ALA A 387 12.38 -20.39 -51.03
N ASP A 388 12.78 -21.34 -50.15
CA ASP A 388 13.50 -22.55 -50.56
C ASP A 388 12.60 -23.52 -51.34
N LEU A 389 11.36 -23.71 -50.90
CA LEU A 389 10.33 -24.48 -51.64
C LEU A 389 10.01 -23.85 -53.00
N THR A 390 9.92 -22.52 -53.07
CA THR A 390 9.71 -21.78 -54.30
C THR A 390 10.88 -21.97 -55.30
N SER A 391 12.12 -21.93 -54.75
CA SER A 391 13.34 -22.16 -55.54
C SER A 391 13.42 -23.61 -56.10
N GLN A 392 13.06 -24.61 -55.29
CA GLN A 392 13.07 -26.01 -55.65
C GLN A 392 11.94 -26.37 -56.70
N LEU A 393 10.75 -25.79 -56.52
CA LEU A 393 9.66 -25.89 -57.50
C LEU A 393 10.02 -25.24 -58.82
N ASN A 394 10.76 -24.12 -58.78
CA ASN A 394 11.20 -23.45 -60.01
C ASN A 394 12.26 -24.22 -60.79
N SER A 395 13.04 -25.07 -60.15
CA SER A 395 14.07 -25.90 -60.79
C SER A 395 13.58 -27.28 -61.23
N SER A 396 12.35 -27.66 -60.98
CA SER A 396 11.74 -28.96 -61.31
C SER A 396 11.01 -28.90 -62.64
N ASP A 397 11.06 -30.04 -63.43
CA ASP A 397 10.37 -30.25 -64.74
C ASP A 397 8.88 -30.57 -64.51
N ILE A 398 8.12 -29.75 -63.76
CA ILE A 398 6.70 -29.91 -63.48
C ILE A 398 5.91 -28.94 -64.40
N ASP A 399 4.75 -29.40 -64.87
CA ASP A 399 3.86 -28.65 -65.77
C ASP A 399 3.49 -27.26 -65.14
N SER A 400 3.59 -26.22 -65.95
CA SER A 400 3.47 -24.83 -65.53
C SER A 400 2.14 -24.47 -64.84
N ALA A 401 1.06 -25.16 -65.21
CA ALA A 401 -0.27 -24.96 -64.61
C ALA A 401 -0.40 -25.51 -63.18
N GLN A 402 0.32 -26.58 -62.87
CA GLN A 402 0.40 -27.11 -61.50
C GLN A 402 1.36 -26.29 -60.61
N LYS A 403 2.40 -25.72 -61.18
CA LYS A 403 3.39 -24.86 -60.57
C LYS A 403 2.76 -23.53 -60.10
N ASP A 404 1.99 -22.87 -60.95
CA ASP A 404 1.29 -21.63 -60.66
C ASP A 404 0.20 -21.80 -59.61
N LEU A 405 -0.44 -22.96 -59.48
CA LEU A 405 -1.46 -23.25 -58.48
C LEU A 405 -0.88 -23.36 -57.07
N VAL A 406 0.31 -23.97 -56.96
CA VAL A 406 1.00 -24.12 -55.66
C VAL A 406 1.62 -22.79 -55.19
N LEU A 407 2.20 -22.02 -56.08
CA LEU A 407 2.78 -20.70 -55.83
C LEU A 407 1.74 -19.67 -55.38
N ASN A 408 0.58 -19.62 -56.04
CA ASN A 408 -0.51 -18.72 -55.66
C ASN A 408 -1.10 -19.02 -54.27
N LYS A 409 -1.11 -20.27 -53.88
CA LYS A 409 -1.62 -20.68 -52.56
C LYS A 409 -0.63 -20.46 -51.45
N LEU A 410 0.67 -20.58 -51.69
CA LEU A 410 1.74 -20.23 -50.74
C LEU A 410 1.81 -18.71 -50.46
N GLN A 411 1.45 -17.87 -51.41
CA GLN A 411 1.39 -16.40 -51.29
C GLN A 411 0.14 -15.93 -50.52
N ALA A 412 -0.94 -16.74 -50.48
CA ALA A 412 -2.16 -16.41 -49.73
C ALA A 412 -2.05 -16.58 -48.20
N LEU A 413 -1.01 -17.29 -47.72
CA LEU A 413 -0.75 -17.50 -46.30
C LEU A 413 -0.19 -16.26 -45.57
N ASN A 414 0.11 -15.18 -46.28
CA ASN A 414 0.81 -14.01 -45.75
C ASN A 414 -0.08 -12.73 -45.67
N GLN A 415 -1.40 -12.84 -45.45
CA GLN A 415 -2.29 -11.68 -45.29
C GLN A 415 -2.77 -11.47 -43.86
N PRO A 416 -2.71 -10.25 -43.28
CA PRO A 416 -3.16 -9.97 -41.92
C PRO A 416 -4.69 -9.90 -41.82
N ILE A 417 -5.21 -10.29 -40.66
CA ILE A 417 -6.63 -10.28 -40.31
C ILE A 417 -7.11 -8.84 -40.11
N GLU A 418 -8.13 -8.40 -40.81
CA GLU A 418 -8.73 -7.06 -40.70
C GLU A 418 -9.54 -6.92 -39.38
N GLN A 419 -9.26 -5.83 -38.62
CA GLN A 419 -10.07 -5.41 -37.47
C GLN A 419 -11.33 -4.64 -37.91
N ASP A 420 -12.43 -4.80 -37.15
CA ASP A 420 -13.71 -4.12 -37.38
C ASP A 420 -13.54 -2.59 -37.38
N LEU A 421 -13.99 -1.95 -38.44
CA LEU A 421 -13.80 -0.51 -38.71
C LEU A 421 -14.41 0.40 -37.63
N ASP A 422 -15.49 -0.04 -36.98
CA ASP A 422 -16.19 0.73 -35.95
C ASP A 422 -15.40 0.73 -34.62
N THR A 423 -14.78 -0.39 -34.27
CA THR A 423 -13.92 -0.48 -33.07
C THR A 423 -12.64 0.34 -33.22
N LYS A 424 -12.09 0.42 -34.43
CA LYS A 424 -10.93 1.26 -34.72
C LYS A 424 -11.27 2.73 -34.56
N LEU A 425 -12.46 3.17 -34.99
CA LEU A 425 -12.92 4.57 -34.85
C LEU A 425 -13.09 4.98 -33.36
N LEU A 426 -13.57 4.06 -32.52
CA LEU A 426 -13.64 4.27 -31.07
C LEU A 426 -12.23 4.40 -30.46
N MET A 427 -11.31 3.50 -30.82
CA MET A 427 -9.93 3.55 -30.32
C MET A 427 -9.21 4.83 -30.75
N ASP A 428 -9.44 5.31 -31.97
CA ASP A 428 -8.88 6.57 -32.45
C ASP A 428 -9.41 7.78 -31.65
N LYS A 429 -10.71 7.79 -31.29
CA LYS A 429 -11.32 8.83 -30.45
C LYS A 429 -10.80 8.81 -29.01
N ILE A 430 -10.71 7.61 -28.41
CA ILE A 430 -10.15 7.44 -27.07
C ILE A 430 -8.70 7.95 -27.04
N ASN A 431 -7.93 7.66 -28.09
CA ASN A 431 -6.55 8.14 -28.20
C ASN A 431 -6.43 9.65 -28.49
N GLU A 432 -7.48 10.32 -29.06
CA GLU A 432 -7.56 11.78 -29.15
C GLU A 432 -7.79 12.44 -27.78
N ILE A 433 -8.59 11.81 -26.91
CA ILE A 433 -8.86 12.30 -25.56
C ILE A 433 -7.65 12.12 -24.66
N LEU A 434 -7.01 10.93 -24.70
CA LEU A 434 -5.83 10.59 -23.92
C LEU A 434 -4.78 9.94 -24.84
N PRO A 435 -3.85 10.74 -25.41
CA PRO A 435 -2.86 10.27 -26.36
C PRO A 435 -1.97 9.17 -25.78
N GLY A 436 -1.83 8.09 -26.53
CA GLY A 436 -1.03 6.93 -26.14
C GLY A 436 -1.77 5.85 -25.34
N VAL A 437 -3.02 6.10 -24.89
CA VAL A 437 -3.78 5.12 -24.08
C VAL A 437 -4.10 3.83 -24.83
N THR A 438 -4.20 3.90 -26.15
CA THR A 438 -4.42 2.73 -27.03
C THR A 438 -3.12 2.16 -27.61
N SER A 439 -1.96 2.71 -27.25
CA SER A 439 -0.66 2.23 -27.67
C SER A 439 -0.28 0.95 -26.91
N LYS A 440 0.44 0.06 -27.57
CA LYS A 440 1.04 -1.12 -26.94
C LYS A 440 2.30 -0.79 -26.12
N ASP A 441 2.89 0.41 -26.31
CA ASP A 441 4.03 0.88 -25.55
C ASP A 441 3.53 1.83 -24.45
N PRO A 442 3.68 1.47 -23.15
CA PRO A 442 3.28 2.34 -22.02
C PRO A 442 3.98 3.72 -22.02
N ASN A 443 5.14 3.83 -22.67
CA ASN A 443 5.87 5.10 -22.79
C ASN A 443 5.23 6.09 -23.77
N ASP A 444 4.33 5.62 -24.64
CA ASP A 444 3.58 6.49 -25.56
C ASP A 444 2.41 7.20 -24.87
N LEU A 445 2.04 6.82 -23.63
CA LEU A 445 0.95 7.43 -22.88
C LEU A 445 1.34 8.85 -22.43
N ASP A 446 0.72 9.85 -23.01
CA ASP A 446 0.93 11.26 -22.65
C ASP A 446 0.00 11.70 -21.50
N LEU A 447 0.52 11.69 -20.29
CA LEU A 447 -0.18 12.12 -19.07
C LEU A 447 0.02 13.62 -18.77
N SER A 448 0.71 14.38 -19.62
CA SER A 448 1.02 15.80 -19.37
C SER A 448 -0.23 16.67 -19.20
N ASN A 449 -1.36 16.25 -19.79
CA ASN A 449 -2.66 16.90 -19.71
C ASN A 449 -3.75 16.01 -19.10
N PHE A 450 -3.37 15.05 -18.25
CA PHE A 450 -4.34 14.17 -17.60
C PHE A 450 -5.25 14.93 -16.64
N SER A 451 -6.57 14.69 -16.75
CA SER A 451 -7.57 15.10 -15.75
C SER A 451 -8.66 14.03 -15.65
N PHE A 452 -9.30 13.90 -14.49
CA PHE A 452 -10.41 12.96 -14.30
C PHE A 452 -11.57 13.21 -15.28
N ASN A 453 -11.81 14.46 -15.68
CA ASN A 453 -12.81 14.79 -16.70
C ASN A 453 -12.52 14.08 -18.03
N LYS A 454 -11.28 13.78 -18.37
CA LYS A 454 -10.94 13.03 -19.57
C LYS A 454 -11.30 11.55 -19.46
N ILE A 455 -11.28 10.99 -18.27
CA ILE A 455 -11.80 9.65 -18.01
C ILE A 455 -13.32 9.65 -18.21
N ASP A 456 -14.01 10.65 -17.68
CA ASP A 456 -15.45 10.80 -17.91
C ASP A 456 -15.76 10.98 -19.41
N GLU A 457 -14.97 11.78 -20.15
CA GLU A 457 -15.07 11.90 -21.61
C GLU A 457 -14.86 10.58 -22.33
N ILE A 458 -13.93 9.73 -21.86
CA ILE A 458 -13.72 8.38 -22.42
C ILE A 458 -14.93 7.49 -22.13
N PHE A 459 -15.48 7.52 -20.92
CA PHE A 459 -16.69 6.78 -20.59
C PHE A 459 -17.90 7.28 -21.39
N ASP A 460 -18.02 8.59 -21.62
CA ASP A 460 -19.07 9.16 -22.47
C ASP A 460 -18.95 8.68 -23.92
N GLU A 461 -17.74 8.62 -24.51
CA GLU A 461 -17.55 8.09 -25.87
C GLU A 461 -17.83 6.60 -25.94
N ILE A 462 -17.45 5.83 -24.89
CA ILE A 462 -17.81 4.41 -24.79
C ILE A 462 -19.33 4.24 -24.68
N ALA A 463 -20.02 5.08 -23.91
CA ALA A 463 -21.46 5.08 -23.79
C ALA A 463 -22.15 5.40 -25.11
N ILE A 464 -21.70 6.44 -25.82
CA ILE A 464 -22.19 6.81 -27.17
C ILE A 464 -22.00 5.66 -28.16
N PHE A 465 -20.84 4.99 -28.11
CA PHE A 465 -20.56 3.82 -28.94
C PHE A 465 -21.48 2.67 -28.61
N THR A 466 -21.71 2.42 -27.33
CA THR A 466 -22.58 1.37 -26.81
C THR A 466 -24.04 1.63 -27.23
N ASP A 467 -24.52 2.87 -27.10
CA ASP A 467 -25.87 3.27 -27.54
C ASP A 467 -26.03 3.13 -29.06
N LYS A 468 -25.01 3.50 -29.85
CA LYS A 468 -25.01 3.28 -31.31
C LYS A 468 -25.07 1.80 -31.67
N LYS A 469 -24.32 0.95 -30.95
CA LYS A 469 -24.37 -0.51 -31.13
C LYS A 469 -25.71 -1.09 -30.68
N LYS A 470 -26.32 -0.54 -29.61
CA LYS A 470 -27.67 -0.88 -29.14
C LYS A 470 -28.72 -0.55 -30.20
N ASP A 471 -28.68 0.65 -30.81
CA ASP A 471 -29.59 1.05 -31.88
C ASP A 471 -29.43 0.14 -33.12
N GLN A 472 -28.21 -0.19 -33.49
CA GLN A 472 -27.91 -1.14 -34.58
C GLN A 472 -28.44 -2.56 -34.25
N ALA A 473 -28.34 -3.00 -33.01
CA ALA A 473 -28.87 -4.28 -32.53
C ALA A 473 -30.42 -4.28 -32.59
N ILE A 474 -31.06 -3.19 -32.16
CA ILE A 474 -32.51 -3.00 -32.25
C ILE A 474 -32.98 -3.04 -33.69
N ASP A 475 -32.31 -2.37 -34.61
CA ASP A 475 -32.66 -2.33 -36.02
C ASP A 475 -32.45 -3.70 -36.72
N ALA A 476 -31.47 -4.47 -36.28
CA ALA A 476 -31.23 -5.84 -36.72
C ALA A 476 -32.23 -6.84 -36.10
N ALA A 477 -32.67 -6.61 -34.88
CA ALA A 477 -33.61 -7.49 -34.15
C ALA A 477 -35.05 -7.41 -34.68
N LYS A 478 -35.50 -6.22 -35.12
CA LYS A 478 -36.88 -5.99 -35.63
C LYS A 478 -37.26 -6.93 -36.76
N PRO A 479 -36.46 -7.07 -37.87
CA PRO A 479 -36.82 -8.01 -38.96
C PRO A 479 -36.73 -9.48 -38.55
N GLN A 480 -35.84 -9.81 -37.62
CA GLN A 480 -35.73 -11.18 -37.08
C GLN A 480 -36.95 -11.53 -36.24
N LEU A 481 -37.43 -10.63 -35.39
CA LEU A 481 -38.64 -10.80 -34.59
C LEU A 481 -39.87 -10.97 -35.48
N GLU A 482 -40.04 -10.20 -36.56
CA GLU A 482 -41.10 -10.32 -37.50
C GLU A 482 -41.07 -11.70 -38.23
N ALA A 483 -39.87 -12.15 -38.65
CA ALA A 483 -39.68 -13.47 -39.26
C ALA A 483 -40.07 -14.60 -38.30
N LEU A 484 -39.63 -14.54 -37.05
CA LEU A 484 -39.97 -15.56 -36.02
C LEU A 484 -41.47 -15.57 -35.66
N ARG A 485 -42.09 -14.42 -35.55
CA ARG A 485 -43.53 -14.28 -35.33
C ARG A 485 -44.35 -14.83 -36.52
N SER A 486 -43.87 -14.57 -37.74
CA SER A 486 -44.45 -15.16 -38.98
C SER A 486 -44.34 -16.67 -38.97
N LEU A 487 -43.24 -17.24 -38.54
CA LEU A 487 -43.04 -18.71 -38.38
C LEU A 487 -44.00 -19.32 -37.35
N LEU A 488 -44.21 -18.61 -36.20
CA LEU A 488 -45.17 -19.03 -35.16
C LEU A 488 -46.64 -18.93 -35.61
N SER A 489 -46.97 -18.12 -36.61
CA SER A 489 -48.35 -17.93 -37.11
C SER A 489 -48.76 -19.01 -38.11
N GLN A 490 -47.85 -19.91 -38.55
CA GLN A 490 -48.12 -20.98 -39.51
C GLN A 490 -48.37 -22.32 -38.80
N ASP A 491 -49.62 -22.72 -38.67
CA ASP A 491 -50.06 -23.95 -37.97
C ASP A 491 -49.38 -25.25 -38.46
N ASP A 492 -48.99 -25.29 -39.72
CA ASP A 492 -48.36 -26.45 -40.35
C ASP A 492 -46.89 -26.61 -39.94
N THR A 493 -46.21 -25.51 -39.59
CA THR A 493 -44.81 -25.49 -39.16
C THR A 493 -44.69 -25.86 -37.67
N LEU A 494 -45.61 -25.37 -36.86
CA LEU A 494 -45.68 -25.67 -35.41
C LEU A 494 -45.96 -27.14 -35.11
N SER A 495 -46.69 -27.87 -36.00
CA SER A 495 -46.98 -29.26 -35.76
C SER A 495 -45.74 -30.17 -35.95
N ARG A 496 -44.67 -29.67 -36.59
CA ARG A 496 -43.46 -30.43 -36.92
C ARG A 496 -42.32 -30.22 -35.93
N LEU A 497 -42.43 -29.24 -35.04
CA LEU A 497 -41.42 -28.92 -34.03
C LEU A 497 -41.60 -29.69 -32.73
N SER A 498 -40.50 -30.14 -32.12
CA SER A 498 -40.54 -30.75 -30.78
C SER A 498 -40.93 -29.72 -29.71
N SER A 499 -41.32 -30.19 -28.51
CA SER A 499 -41.64 -29.30 -27.38
C SER A 499 -40.47 -28.39 -27.02
N GLU A 500 -39.28 -28.92 -27.04
CA GLU A 500 -38.01 -28.21 -26.73
C GLU A 500 -37.73 -27.14 -27.78
N GLN A 501 -37.88 -27.43 -29.07
CA GLN A 501 -37.71 -26.43 -30.13
C GLN A 501 -38.76 -25.31 -30.10
N LYS A 502 -39.97 -25.56 -29.61
CA LYS A 502 -41.01 -24.58 -29.41
C LYS A 502 -40.69 -23.66 -28.26
N ASP A 503 -40.11 -24.16 -27.20
CA ASP A 503 -39.73 -23.38 -26.03
C ASP A 503 -38.47 -22.52 -26.31
N ASP A 504 -37.51 -23.05 -27.06
CA ASP A 504 -36.36 -22.26 -27.57
C ASP A 504 -36.82 -21.09 -28.45
N LEU A 505 -37.81 -21.33 -29.32
CA LEU A 505 -38.32 -20.28 -30.20
C LEU A 505 -39.03 -19.18 -29.41
N LYS A 506 -39.77 -19.55 -28.34
CA LYS A 506 -40.40 -18.57 -27.44
C LYS A 506 -39.36 -17.73 -26.67
N VAL A 507 -38.29 -18.39 -26.23
CA VAL A 507 -37.17 -17.71 -25.54
C VAL A 507 -36.51 -16.71 -26.50
N GLN A 508 -36.22 -17.11 -27.74
CA GLN A 508 -35.63 -16.22 -28.75
C GLN A 508 -36.51 -14.99 -29.04
N ILE A 509 -37.83 -15.18 -29.14
CA ILE A 509 -38.79 -14.10 -29.35
C ILE A 509 -38.81 -13.14 -28.14
N ALA A 510 -38.87 -13.69 -26.92
CA ALA A 510 -38.84 -12.88 -25.71
C ALA A 510 -37.56 -12.07 -25.58
N THR A 511 -36.40 -12.63 -25.96
CA THR A 511 -35.11 -11.97 -25.98
C THR A 511 -35.08 -10.80 -26.99
N LEU A 512 -35.61 -11.01 -28.21
CA LEU A 512 -35.68 -9.96 -29.24
C LEU A 512 -36.68 -8.88 -28.88
N GLU A 513 -37.81 -9.24 -28.23
CA GLU A 513 -38.78 -8.28 -27.71
C GLU A 513 -38.20 -7.39 -26.61
N ALA A 514 -37.39 -7.96 -25.68
CA ALA A 514 -36.69 -7.22 -24.64
C ALA A 514 -35.62 -6.28 -25.22
N ILE A 515 -34.84 -6.70 -26.19
CA ILE A 515 -33.87 -5.85 -26.90
C ILE A 515 -34.56 -4.66 -27.57
N ILE A 516 -35.75 -4.86 -28.16
CA ILE A 516 -36.50 -3.81 -28.89
C ILE A 516 -37.22 -2.88 -27.93
N SER A 517 -37.73 -3.35 -26.80
CA SER A 517 -38.47 -2.53 -25.82
C SER A 517 -37.55 -1.67 -24.97
N GLY A 518 -36.24 -2.00 -24.89
CA GLY A 518 -35.30 -1.32 -24.03
C GLY A 518 -35.53 -1.60 -22.54
N ASP A 519 -36.44 -2.54 -22.21
CA ASP A 519 -36.51 -3.10 -20.86
C ASP A 519 -35.23 -3.90 -20.60
N GLU A 520 -34.77 -3.90 -19.36
CA GLU A 520 -33.70 -4.81 -18.95
C GLU A 520 -34.18 -6.22 -19.31
N ALA A 521 -33.72 -6.71 -20.47
CA ALA A 521 -33.78 -8.14 -20.72
C ALA A 521 -33.11 -8.76 -19.50
N PRO A 522 -33.63 -9.85 -18.93
CA PRO A 522 -32.80 -10.65 -18.09
C PRO A 522 -31.59 -10.96 -18.95
N THR A 523 -30.48 -10.28 -18.68
CA THR A 523 -29.21 -10.48 -19.34
C THR A 523 -28.78 -11.88 -18.91
N ILE A 524 -29.27 -12.88 -19.62
CA ILE A 524 -28.64 -14.19 -19.61
C ILE A 524 -27.41 -13.97 -20.48
N LEU A 525 -26.38 -13.33 -19.87
CA LEU A 525 -25.07 -13.29 -20.45
C LEU A 525 -24.66 -14.72 -20.70
N ALA A 526 -24.33 -15.04 -21.93
CA ALA A 526 -23.90 -16.39 -22.26
C ALA A 526 -22.69 -16.76 -21.41
N PRO A 527 -22.65 -17.96 -20.82
CA PRO A 527 -21.47 -18.41 -20.08
C PRO A 527 -20.22 -18.29 -20.95
N LEU A 528 -19.09 -17.95 -20.32
CA LEU A 528 -17.80 -17.90 -21.02
C LEU A 528 -17.49 -19.26 -21.64
N PRO A 529 -17.10 -19.33 -22.94
CA PRO A 529 -16.80 -20.58 -23.59
C PRO A 529 -15.56 -21.23 -22.93
N ARG A 530 -15.57 -22.52 -22.75
CA ARG A 530 -14.40 -23.28 -22.33
C ARG A 530 -13.35 -23.28 -23.44
N ILE A 531 -12.10 -23.08 -23.11
CA ILE A 531 -10.98 -23.20 -24.05
C ILE A 531 -10.53 -24.67 -24.03
N ASP A 532 -10.94 -25.42 -25.03
CA ASP A 532 -10.43 -26.79 -25.28
C ASP A 532 -9.26 -26.72 -26.25
N VAL A 533 -8.05 -26.75 -25.70
CA VAL A 533 -6.79 -26.71 -26.49
C VAL A 533 -6.71 -27.91 -27.44
N GLN A 534 -7.26 -29.07 -27.08
CA GLN A 534 -7.26 -30.27 -27.94
C GLN A 534 -8.22 -30.13 -29.14
N GLU A 535 -9.35 -29.48 -28.90
CA GLU A 535 -10.29 -29.14 -29.96
C GLU A 535 -9.74 -28.05 -30.87
N MET A 536 -9.08 -27.04 -30.32
CA MET A 536 -8.36 -26.02 -31.10
C MET A 536 -7.23 -26.65 -31.96
N LYS A 537 -6.45 -27.58 -31.40
CA LYS A 537 -5.46 -28.34 -32.17
C LYS A 537 -6.12 -29.12 -33.32
N ASN A 538 -7.23 -29.80 -33.05
CA ASN A 538 -7.94 -30.51 -34.06
C ASN A 538 -8.55 -29.60 -35.14
N GLN A 539 -9.05 -28.44 -34.76
CA GLN A 539 -9.56 -27.44 -35.70
C GLN A 539 -8.41 -26.82 -36.53
N LEU A 540 -7.26 -26.53 -35.96
CA LEU A 540 -6.07 -26.03 -36.69
C LEU A 540 -5.54 -27.10 -37.66
N LEU A 541 -5.52 -28.36 -37.28
CA LEU A 541 -5.16 -29.48 -38.17
C LEU A 541 -6.17 -29.64 -39.32
N ASN A 542 -7.46 -29.48 -39.05
CA ASN A 542 -8.52 -29.63 -40.06
C ASN A 542 -8.72 -28.36 -40.91
N SER A 543 -8.36 -27.19 -40.42
CA SER A 543 -8.49 -25.90 -41.12
C SER A 543 -7.38 -25.66 -42.14
N ASN A 544 -6.36 -26.52 -42.20
CA ASN A 544 -5.29 -26.42 -43.19
C ASN A 544 -5.33 -27.59 -44.22
N PRO A 545 -6.41 -27.68 -45.03
CA PRO A 545 -6.58 -28.77 -46.00
C PRO A 545 -5.46 -28.79 -47.04
N GLU A 546 -4.67 -27.72 -47.16
CA GLU A 546 -3.61 -27.57 -48.13
C GLU A 546 -2.36 -28.39 -47.78
N ILE A 547 -1.99 -28.46 -46.49
CA ILE A 547 -0.87 -29.31 -46.02
C ILE A 547 -1.25 -30.78 -46.21
N SER A 548 -2.47 -31.17 -45.82
CA SER A 548 -2.99 -32.52 -45.99
C SER A 548 -3.09 -32.88 -47.46
N SER A 549 -3.52 -31.96 -48.33
CA SER A 549 -3.57 -32.13 -49.77
C SER A 549 -2.19 -32.26 -50.43
N ALA A 550 -1.22 -31.48 -49.98
CA ALA A 550 0.17 -31.56 -50.45
C ALA A 550 0.85 -32.87 -50.04
N GLN A 551 0.62 -33.32 -48.81
CA GLN A 551 1.11 -34.62 -48.35
C GLN A 551 0.48 -35.78 -49.14
N GLN A 552 -0.83 -35.76 -49.42
CA GLN A 552 -1.51 -36.75 -50.26
C GLN A 552 -1.00 -36.72 -51.70
N GLN A 553 -0.77 -35.55 -52.29
CA GLN A 553 -0.26 -35.43 -53.68
C GLN A 553 1.16 -35.96 -53.77
N LEU A 554 2.04 -35.64 -52.82
CA LEU A 554 3.39 -36.21 -52.77
C LEU A 554 3.39 -37.72 -52.60
N HIS A 555 2.44 -38.25 -51.79
CA HIS A 555 2.25 -39.71 -51.66
C HIS A 555 1.75 -40.36 -52.95
N LEU A 556 0.81 -39.71 -53.65
CA LEU A 556 0.33 -40.18 -54.98
C LEU A 556 1.45 -40.11 -56.05
N LEU A 557 2.29 -39.11 -56.04
CA LEU A 557 3.44 -39.01 -56.95
C LEU A 557 4.46 -40.15 -56.69
N LEU A 558 4.75 -40.43 -55.41
CA LEU A 558 5.66 -41.52 -55.01
C LEU A 558 5.11 -42.92 -55.41
N SER A 559 3.81 -43.04 -55.49
CA SER A 559 3.15 -44.32 -55.92
C SER A 559 3.14 -44.51 -57.42
N ASN A 560 3.54 -43.49 -58.21
CA ASN A 560 3.58 -43.59 -59.69
C ASN A 560 4.83 -44.37 -60.12
N PRO A 561 4.65 -45.52 -60.83
CA PRO A 561 5.79 -46.34 -61.27
C PRO A 561 6.65 -45.73 -62.38
N LEU A 562 6.17 -44.64 -63.01
CA LEU A 562 6.87 -43.97 -64.13
C LEU A 562 7.69 -42.75 -63.66
N LEU A 563 7.77 -42.50 -62.38
CA LEU A 563 8.53 -41.32 -61.84
C LEU A 563 10.03 -41.67 -61.88
N THR A 564 10.80 -40.85 -62.61
CA THR A 564 12.24 -41.05 -62.76
C THR A 564 13.06 -40.45 -61.59
N ASN A 565 12.45 -39.53 -60.78
CA ASN A 565 13.14 -38.83 -59.69
C ASN A 565 12.50 -39.15 -58.32
N LYS A 566 12.26 -40.42 -58.00
CA LYS A 566 11.64 -40.82 -56.71
C LYS A 566 12.37 -40.32 -55.45
N GLU A 567 13.66 -40.24 -55.52
CA GLU A 567 14.51 -39.83 -54.39
C GLU A 567 14.34 -38.35 -54.03
N GLN A 568 14.16 -37.49 -55.02
CA GLN A 568 13.90 -36.06 -54.79
C GLN A 568 12.48 -35.78 -54.28
N VAL A 569 11.49 -36.56 -54.74
CA VAL A 569 10.09 -36.44 -54.22
C VAL A 569 9.99 -37.04 -52.81
N GLN A 570 10.75 -38.06 -52.48
CA GLN A 570 10.84 -38.59 -51.14
C GLN A 570 11.52 -37.59 -50.19
N ASP A 571 12.62 -36.97 -50.60
CA ASP A 571 13.30 -35.92 -49.81
C ASP A 571 12.37 -34.71 -49.56
N ALA A 572 11.60 -34.28 -50.55
CA ALA A 572 10.61 -33.22 -50.41
C ALA A 572 9.48 -33.59 -49.43
N LYS A 573 9.02 -34.84 -49.47
CA LYS A 573 8.00 -35.37 -48.51
C LYS A 573 8.56 -35.40 -47.10
N ASP A 574 9.78 -35.94 -46.92
CA ASP A 574 10.42 -36.05 -45.60
C ASP A 574 10.66 -34.70 -44.96
N LYS A 575 11.04 -33.68 -45.80
CA LYS A 575 11.20 -32.27 -45.35
C LYS A 575 9.85 -31.63 -44.98
N LEU A 576 8.77 -31.90 -45.75
CA LEU A 576 7.42 -31.40 -45.43
C LEU A 576 6.88 -32.04 -44.13
N ASP A 577 7.09 -33.33 -43.96
CA ASP A 577 6.68 -34.05 -42.73
C ASP A 577 7.46 -33.61 -41.51
N LEU A 578 8.77 -33.32 -41.66
CA LEU A 578 9.62 -32.77 -40.60
C LEU A 578 9.20 -31.31 -40.28
N LEU A 579 8.95 -30.49 -41.30
CA LEU A 579 8.51 -29.09 -41.10
C LEU A 579 7.15 -29.06 -40.39
N THR A 580 6.21 -29.90 -40.85
CA THR A 580 4.86 -30.01 -40.23
C THR A 580 4.95 -30.44 -38.77
N SER A 581 5.79 -31.46 -38.44
CA SER A 581 5.97 -31.90 -37.07
C SER A 581 6.64 -30.86 -36.17
N THR A 582 7.59 -30.08 -36.73
CA THR A 582 8.28 -29.02 -35.98
C THR A 582 7.35 -27.84 -35.70
N VAL A 583 6.61 -27.37 -36.71
CA VAL A 583 5.62 -26.30 -36.57
C VAL A 583 4.49 -26.70 -35.63
N MET A 584 4.04 -27.96 -35.69
CA MET A 584 3.01 -28.46 -34.76
C MET A 584 3.51 -28.50 -33.32
N ALA A 585 4.77 -28.90 -33.10
CA ALA A 585 5.35 -28.88 -31.74
C ALA A 585 5.52 -27.46 -31.19
N GLU A 586 5.86 -26.49 -32.04
CA GLU A 586 5.97 -25.07 -31.66
C GLU A 586 4.58 -24.48 -31.38
N ILE A 587 3.55 -24.79 -32.19
CA ILE A 587 2.17 -24.38 -31.95
C ILE A 587 1.66 -25.01 -30.64
N GLU A 588 1.96 -26.27 -30.38
CA GLU A 588 1.59 -26.97 -29.15
C GLU A 588 2.19 -26.27 -27.91
N THR A 589 3.48 -25.97 -27.98
CA THR A 589 4.19 -25.26 -26.93
C THR A 589 3.59 -23.85 -26.71
N SER A 590 3.25 -23.14 -27.78
CA SER A 590 2.67 -21.79 -27.72
C SER A 590 1.23 -21.81 -27.17
N LEU A 591 0.41 -22.81 -27.54
CA LEU A 591 -0.94 -22.98 -27.00
C LEU A 591 -0.92 -23.37 -25.51
N ASP A 592 -0.01 -24.24 -25.10
CA ASP A 592 0.17 -24.62 -23.71
C ASP A 592 0.61 -23.41 -22.85
N LEU A 593 1.50 -22.55 -23.38
CA LEU A 593 1.91 -21.31 -22.75
C LEU A 593 0.74 -20.31 -22.66
N ALA A 594 0.01 -20.13 -23.75
CA ALA A 594 -1.16 -19.23 -23.78
C ALA A 594 -2.26 -19.69 -22.81
N GLN A 595 -2.49 -21.00 -22.73
CA GLN A 595 -3.44 -21.57 -21.75
C GLN A 595 -2.99 -21.30 -20.31
N LYS A 596 -1.70 -21.48 -20.04
CA LYS A 596 -1.15 -21.19 -18.72
C LYS A 596 -1.32 -19.70 -18.35
N GLN A 597 -0.98 -18.80 -19.26
CA GLN A 597 -1.16 -17.36 -19.07
C GLN A 597 -2.62 -16.97 -18.89
N PHE A 598 -3.52 -17.55 -19.70
CA PHE A 598 -4.96 -17.33 -19.53
C PHE A 598 -5.43 -17.78 -18.14
N THR A 599 -5.02 -18.97 -17.70
CA THR A 599 -5.39 -19.51 -16.37
C THR A 599 -4.86 -18.61 -15.26
N GLU A 600 -3.62 -18.13 -15.33
CA GLU A 600 -3.03 -17.22 -14.36
C GLU A 600 -3.77 -15.87 -14.34
N THR A 601 -4.04 -15.27 -15.49
CA THR A 601 -4.82 -14.02 -15.60
C THR A 601 -6.25 -14.22 -15.12
N TYR A 602 -6.88 -15.32 -15.50
CA TYR A 602 -8.24 -15.65 -15.09
C TYR A 602 -8.32 -15.91 -13.57
N ALA A 603 -7.31 -16.55 -12.99
CA ALA A 603 -7.21 -16.74 -11.54
C ALA A 603 -7.27 -15.41 -10.77
N MET A 604 -6.73 -14.32 -11.34
CA MET A 604 -6.76 -13.01 -10.71
C MET A 604 -8.13 -12.34 -10.80
N ALA A 605 -8.90 -12.57 -11.85
CA ALA A 605 -10.08 -11.76 -12.20
C ALA A 605 -11.39 -12.55 -12.38
N ALA A 606 -11.39 -13.85 -12.17
CA ALA A 606 -12.57 -14.70 -12.43
C ALA A 606 -13.86 -14.21 -11.76
N HIS A 607 -13.77 -13.70 -10.55
CA HIS A 607 -14.90 -13.21 -9.76
C HIS A 607 -15.46 -11.85 -10.22
N PHE A 608 -14.73 -11.11 -11.07
CA PHE A 608 -15.22 -9.87 -11.68
C PHE A 608 -15.97 -10.13 -13.00
N ALA A 609 -15.79 -11.30 -13.61
CA ALA A 609 -16.56 -11.66 -14.80
C ALA A 609 -18.07 -11.72 -14.47
N GLU A 610 -18.91 -11.15 -15.32
CA GLU A 610 -20.37 -11.13 -15.09
C GLU A 610 -20.99 -12.52 -15.19
N THR A 611 -20.38 -13.42 -15.99
CA THR A 611 -20.80 -14.82 -16.11
C THR A 611 -19.62 -15.75 -15.87
N GLY A 612 -19.89 -16.91 -15.30
CA GLY A 612 -18.89 -17.95 -15.14
C GLY A 612 -18.70 -18.81 -16.39
N LEU A 613 -17.90 -19.85 -16.26
CA LEU A 613 -17.64 -20.82 -17.34
C LEU A 613 -18.91 -21.63 -17.68
N SER A 614 -19.02 -22.04 -18.92
CA SER A 614 -20.10 -22.96 -19.36
C SER A 614 -19.99 -24.35 -18.69
N PRO A 615 -21.08 -25.04 -18.33
CA PRO A 615 -21.03 -26.38 -17.78
C PRO A 615 -20.32 -27.39 -18.69
N HIS A 616 -19.82 -28.47 -18.12
CA HIS A 616 -19.28 -29.58 -18.91
C HIS A 616 -20.37 -30.26 -19.75
N GLN A 617 -20.05 -30.71 -20.95
CA GLN A 617 -20.97 -31.45 -21.81
C GLN A 617 -21.30 -32.84 -21.24
N ASP A 618 -20.37 -33.47 -20.51
CA ASP A 618 -20.54 -34.76 -19.83
C ASP A 618 -20.06 -34.68 -18.39
N GLU A 619 -20.89 -34.11 -17.55
CA GLU A 619 -20.64 -33.93 -16.11
C GLU A 619 -20.42 -35.28 -15.41
N THR A 620 -21.23 -36.31 -15.77
CA THR A 620 -21.12 -37.66 -15.19
C THR A 620 -19.74 -38.26 -15.40
N ARG A 621 -19.18 -38.10 -16.58
CA ARG A 621 -17.84 -38.59 -16.90
C ARG A 621 -16.76 -37.88 -16.11
N GLN A 622 -16.87 -36.55 -15.94
CA GLN A 622 -15.93 -35.76 -15.16
C GLN A 622 -15.97 -36.15 -13.67
N ILE A 623 -17.15 -36.35 -13.10
CA ILE A 623 -17.29 -36.83 -11.72
C ILE A 623 -16.68 -38.23 -11.56
N GLN A 624 -16.92 -39.15 -12.48
CA GLN A 624 -16.31 -40.49 -12.46
C GLN A 624 -14.77 -40.43 -12.56
N LYS A 625 -14.24 -39.54 -13.39
CA LYS A 625 -12.78 -39.27 -13.48
C LYS A 625 -12.24 -38.81 -12.14
N LEU A 626 -12.88 -37.81 -11.50
CA LEU A 626 -12.50 -37.32 -10.19
C LEU A 626 -12.56 -38.42 -9.13
N LEU A 627 -13.64 -39.19 -9.06
CA LEU A 627 -13.78 -40.31 -8.12
C LEU A 627 -12.71 -41.39 -8.31
N THR A 628 -12.24 -41.60 -9.54
CA THR A 628 -11.11 -42.49 -9.80
C THR A 628 -9.79 -41.95 -9.21
N ILE A 629 -9.54 -40.65 -9.33
CA ILE A 629 -8.41 -39.96 -8.75
C ILE A 629 -8.48 -39.99 -7.21
N VAL A 630 -9.63 -39.69 -6.63
CA VAL A 630 -9.88 -39.73 -5.19
C VAL A 630 -9.57 -41.09 -4.57
N ASN A 631 -9.93 -42.17 -5.27
CA ASN A 631 -9.67 -43.55 -4.85
C ASN A 631 -8.24 -44.05 -5.19
N GLY A 632 -7.48 -43.25 -5.96
CA GLY A 632 -6.11 -43.53 -6.39
C GLY A 632 -5.06 -42.70 -5.66
N ASP A 633 -4.35 -41.87 -6.41
CA ASP A 633 -3.25 -41.01 -5.96
C ASP A 633 -3.68 -39.68 -5.31
N LYS A 634 -4.97 -39.36 -5.41
CA LYS A 634 -5.58 -38.12 -4.93
C LYS A 634 -5.02 -36.83 -5.58
N ASP A 635 -4.37 -36.91 -6.73
CA ASP A 635 -3.86 -35.75 -7.45
C ASP A 635 -4.81 -35.31 -8.57
N ALA A 636 -5.67 -34.33 -8.25
CA ALA A 636 -6.62 -33.70 -9.15
C ALA A 636 -6.14 -32.28 -9.59
N SER A 637 -4.85 -31.96 -9.40
CA SER A 637 -4.29 -30.64 -9.68
C SER A 637 -4.30 -30.25 -11.15
N HIS A 638 -4.31 -28.93 -11.41
CA HIS A 638 -4.27 -28.35 -12.77
C HIS A 638 -5.32 -28.87 -13.75
N GLN A 639 -6.48 -29.32 -13.25
CA GLN A 639 -7.57 -29.82 -14.06
C GLN A 639 -8.81 -28.93 -13.97
N ASP A 640 -9.72 -29.12 -14.92
CA ASP A 640 -10.97 -28.38 -14.98
C ASP A 640 -12.12 -29.18 -14.35
N TRP A 641 -12.54 -28.75 -13.16
CA TRP A 641 -13.66 -29.29 -12.36
C TRP A 641 -14.78 -28.24 -12.21
N ALA A 642 -14.74 -27.15 -12.96
CA ALA A 642 -15.69 -26.07 -12.84
C ALA A 642 -17.12 -26.50 -13.14
N CYS A 643 -18.08 -25.90 -12.46
CA CYS A 643 -19.53 -26.15 -12.60
C CYS A 643 -20.00 -27.58 -12.23
N LEU A 644 -19.16 -28.41 -11.61
CA LEU A 644 -19.58 -29.77 -11.20
C LEU A 644 -20.38 -29.71 -9.89
N ASP A 645 -21.37 -30.63 -9.78
CA ASP A 645 -22.01 -30.90 -8.49
C ASP A 645 -21.24 -32.01 -7.74
N LEU A 646 -20.46 -31.58 -6.75
CA LEU A 646 -19.67 -32.46 -5.87
C LEU A 646 -20.22 -32.43 -4.43
N SER A 647 -21.50 -32.09 -4.28
CA SER A 647 -22.14 -31.96 -2.96
C SER A 647 -22.12 -33.29 -2.19
N GLY A 648 -21.79 -33.19 -0.90
CA GLY A 648 -21.77 -34.34 0.02
C GLY A 648 -20.70 -35.39 -0.26
N ILE A 649 -19.80 -35.20 -1.21
CA ILE A 649 -18.72 -36.14 -1.55
C ILE A 649 -17.56 -36.02 -0.54
N ASN A 650 -16.89 -37.12 -0.24
CA ASN A 650 -15.65 -37.11 0.52
C ASN A 650 -14.45 -36.90 -0.43
N LEU A 651 -13.77 -35.78 -0.23
CA LEU A 651 -12.60 -35.33 -0.98
C LEU A 651 -11.40 -35.05 -0.04
N ASP A 652 -11.36 -35.71 1.11
CA ASP A 652 -10.33 -35.51 2.11
C ASP A 652 -8.92 -35.77 1.57
N GLY A 653 -8.00 -34.82 1.75
CA GLY A 653 -6.60 -34.90 1.31
C GLY A 653 -6.40 -34.90 -0.19
N VAL A 654 -7.39 -34.49 -0.98
CA VAL A 654 -7.25 -34.37 -2.43
C VAL A 654 -6.45 -33.11 -2.78
N ASN A 655 -5.53 -33.24 -3.72
CA ASN A 655 -4.77 -32.12 -4.26
C ASN A 655 -5.49 -31.49 -5.45
N PHE A 656 -6.06 -30.30 -5.27
CA PHE A 656 -6.69 -29.47 -6.30
C PHE A 656 -5.83 -28.25 -6.69
N ALA A 657 -4.53 -28.26 -6.40
CA ALA A 657 -3.69 -27.11 -6.68
C ALA A 657 -3.78 -26.66 -8.14
N GLY A 658 -3.95 -25.36 -8.37
CA GLY A 658 -4.04 -24.74 -9.70
C GLY A 658 -5.24 -25.20 -10.56
N SER A 659 -6.27 -25.84 -9.97
CA SER A 659 -7.43 -26.35 -10.71
C SER A 659 -8.48 -25.27 -10.94
N LEU A 660 -9.21 -25.38 -12.05
CA LEU A 660 -10.43 -24.61 -12.32
C LEU A 660 -11.60 -25.26 -11.58
N MET A 661 -12.11 -24.60 -10.55
CA MET A 661 -13.25 -25.06 -9.73
C MET A 661 -14.34 -23.98 -9.62
N GLU A 662 -14.40 -23.09 -10.60
CA GLU A 662 -15.39 -22.03 -10.65
C GLU A 662 -16.82 -22.60 -10.63
N GLN A 663 -17.71 -21.97 -9.85
CA GLN A 663 -19.11 -22.38 -9.70
C GLN A 663 -19.31 -23.85 -9.27
N VAL A 664 -18.28 -24.51 -8.75
CA VAL A 664 -18.43 -25.88 -8.23
C VAL A 664 -19.36 -25.88 -7.02
N ASN A 665 -20.26 -26.84 -6.95
CA ASN A 665 -21.06 -27.06 -5.76
C ASN A 665 -20.39 -28.10 -4.85
N LEU A 666 -19.80 -27.64 -3.75
CA LEU A 666 -19.16 -28.49 -2.73
C LEU A 666 -20.02 -28.59 -1.46
N SER A 667 -21.28 -28.15 -1.51
CA SER A 667 -22.10 -28.06 -0.30
C SER A 667 -22.19 -29.40 0.45
N GLY A 668 -21.87 -29.36 1.75
CA GLY A 668 -21.87 -30.56 2.60
C GLY A 668 -20.77 -31.57 2.29
N ALA A 669 -19.82 -31.29 1.41
CA ALA A 669 -18.66 -32.15 1.12
C ALA A 669 -17.67 -32.18 2.30
N SER A 670 -16.83 -33.22 2.36
CA SER A 670 -15.69 -33.31 3.25
C SER A 670 -14.41 -33.06 2.46
N LEU A 671 -13.62 -32.05 2.87
CA LEU A 671 -12.40 -31.56 2.22
C LEU A 671 -11.26 -31.42 3.22
N GLN A 672 -11.27 -32.23 4.29
CA GLN A 672 -10.24 -32.13 5.32
C GLN A 672 -8.84 -32.34 4.71
N ASP A 673 -7.89 -31.48 5.10
CA ASP A 673 -6.51 -31.51 4.62
C ASP A 673 -6.35 -31.46 3.08
N ALA A 674 -7.35 -30.94 2.36
CA ALA A 674 -7.27 -30.76 0.90
C ALA A 674 -6.36 -29.58 0.53
N ASN A 675 -5.74 -29.66 -0.65
CA ASN A 675 -4.87 -28.59 -1.15
C ASN A 675 -5.52 -27.85 -2.32
N PHE A 676 -5.85 -26.57 -2.12
CA PHE A 676 -6.42 -25.67 -3.13
C PHE A 676 -5.45 -24.56 -3.54
N GLU A 677 -4.15 -24.73 -3.31
CA GLU A 677 -3.16 -23.71 -3.64
C GLU A 677 -3.31 -23.22 -5.08
N GLY A 678 -3.55 -21.92 -5.29
CA GLY A 678 -3.75 -21.32 -6.60
C GLY A 678 -4.99 -21.79 -7.36
N ALA A 679 -5.92 -22.53 -6.74
CA ALA A 679 -7.15 -22.97 -7.39
C ALA A 679 -8.15 -21.83 -7.59
N ILE A 680 -8.97 -21.90 -8.63
CA ILE A 680 -10.00 -20.91 -8.95
C ILE A 680 -11.35 -21.43 -8.47
N LEU A 681 -11.76 -21.02 -7.27
CA LEU A 681 -13.04 -21.35 -6.63
C LEU A 681 -14.06 -20.20 -6.73
N ALA A 682 -13.89 -19.32 -7.70
CA ALA A 682 -14.78 -18.17 -7.87
C ALA A 682 -16.24 -18.63 -7.98
N ARG A 683 -17.14 -18.00 -7.22
CA ARG A 683 -18.58 -18.37 -7.16
C ARG A 683 -18.87 -19.81 -6.70
N ALA A 684 -17.91 -20.50 -6.10
CA ALA A 684 -18.13 -21.83 -5.55
C ALA A 684 -19.11 -21.81 -4.37
N ASN A 685 -19.89 -22.88 -4.21
CA ASN A 685 -20.74 -23.08 -3.04
C ASN A 685 -20.06 -24.04 -2.06
N LEU A 686 -19.56 -23.51 -0.97
CA LEU A 686 -18.91 -24.23 0.13
C LEU A 686 -19.83 -24.37 1.37
N SER A 687 -21.12 -24.14 1.25
CA SER A 687 -22.05 -24.16 2.38
C SER A 687 -22.08 -25.52 3.09
N ASN A 688 -21.96 -25.51 4.43
CA ASN A 688 -21.90 -26.71 5.27
C ASN A 688 -20.72 -27.67 4.95
N THR A 689 -19.68 -27.21 4.28
CA THR A 689 -18.49 -27.99 3.91
C THR A 689 -17.52 -28.08 5.09
N ASN A 690 -16.85 -29.20 5.23
CA ASN A 690 -15.78 -29.37 6.20
C ASN A 690 -14.41 -29.28 5.49
N CYS A 691 -13.76 -28.13 5.58
CA CYS A 691 -12.43 -27.84 5.00
C CYS A 691 -11.32 -27.80 6.06
N HIS A 692 -11.54 -28.41 7.24
CA HIS A 692 -10.56 -28.37 8.33
C HIS A 692 -9.14 -28.73 7.83
N GLY A 693 -8.12 -27.89 8.13
CA GLY A 693 -6.73 -28.13 7.79
C GLY A 693 -6.35 -27.93 6.32
N SER A 694 -7.28 -27.44 5.49
CA SER A 694 -7.02 -27.25 4.05
C SER A 694 -6.14 -26.05 3.75
N ASN A 695 -5.40 -26.12 2.64
CA ASN A 695 -4.59 -25.04 2.11
C ASN A 695 -5.32 -24.28 0.99
N PHE A 696 -5.56 -22.97 1.18
CA PHE A 696 -6.15 -22.07 0.18
C PHE A 696 -5.16 -20.96 -0.26
N ASP A 697 -3.87 -21.13 -0.06
CA ASP A 697 -2.86 -20.13 -0.42
C ASP A 697 -2.96 -19.79 -1.92
N ASN A 698 -2.97 -18.50 -2.24
CA ASN A 698 -3.13 -17.97 -3.60
C ASN A 698 -4.44 -18.38 -4.31
N ALA A 699 -5.37 -19.03 -3.64
CA ALA A 699 -6.65 -19.43 -4.23
C ALA A 699 -7.57 -18.23 -4.47
N ASN A 700 -8.41 -18.32 -5.50
CA ASN A 700 -9.47 -17.34 -5.76
C ASN A 700 -10.82 -17.89 -5.29
N LEU A 701 -11.27 -17.42 -4.12
CA LEU A 701 -12.61 -17.68 -3.58
C LEU A 701 -13.58 -16.51 -3.87
N GLY A 702 -13.25 -15.61 -4.78
CA GLY A 702 -14.08 -14.43 -5.03
C GLY A 702 -15.52 -14.78 -5.39
N ALA A 703 -16.46 -14.06 -4.79
CA ALA A 703 -17.90 -14.31 -4.86
C ALA A 703 -18.34 -15.73 -4.41
N ALA A 704 -17.50 -16.44 -3.65
CA ALA A 704 -17.89 -17.75 -3.08
C ALA A 704 -18.93 -17.61 -1.98
N LEU A 705 -19.78 -18.62 -1.84
CA LEU A 705 -20.81 -18.72 -0.80
C LEU A 705 -20.37 -19.72 0.26
N CYS A 706 -20.16 -19.24 1.48
CA CYS A 706 -19.74 -20.02 2.63
C CYS A 706 -20.74 -19.81 3.77
N THR A 707 -21.66 -20.71 3.95
CA THR A 707 -22.62 -20.69 5.08
C THR A 707 -22.35 -21.87 5.99
N LYS A 708 -22.02 -21.63 7.26
CA LYS A 708 -21.71 -22.66 8.25
C LYS A 708 -20.59 -23.61 7.79
N THR A 709 -19.61 -23.07 7.12
CA THR A 709 -18.45 -23.81 6.60
C THR A 709 -17.39 -23.92 7.68
N ASN A 710 -16.84 -25.11 7.87
CA ASN A 710 -15.70 -25.31 8.76
C ASN A 710 -14.39 -25.07 8.00
N LEU A 711 -13.76 -23.94 8.26
CA LEU A 711 -12.49 -23.50 7.69
C LEU A 711 -11.40 -23.39 8.77
N SER A 712 -11.55 -24.14 9.88
CA SER A 712 -10.59 -24.09 10.98
C SER A 712 -9.24 -24.73 10.62
N ASN A 713 -8.15 -24.20 11.17
CA ASN A 713 -6.77 -24.58 10.88
C ASN A 713 -6.36 -24.48 9.40
N CYS A 714 -7.06 -23.68 8.59
CA CYS A 714 -6.73 -23.45 7.18
C CYS A 714 -5.66 -22.37 6.99
N SER A 715 -4.97 -22.43 5.85
CA SER A 715 -4.04 -21.39 5.37
C SER A 715 -4.67 -20.57 4.25
N PHE A 716 -4.52 -19.22 4.35
CA PHE A 716 -5.10 -18.25 3.42
C PHE A 716 -4.08 -17.16 3.08
N ILE A 717 -2.90 -17.53 2.62
CA ILE A 717 -1.86 -16.58 2.22
C ILE A 717 -2.17 -16.08 0.80
N GLU A 718 -2.25 -14.75 0.62
CA GLU A 718 -2.57 -14.10 -0.67
C GLU A 718 -3.87 -14.61 -1.32
N THR A 719 -4.80 -15.11 -0.52
CA THR A 719 -6.09 -15.63 -0.97
C THR A 719 -7.03 -14.50 -1.37
N LYS A 720 -7.77 -14.66 -2.45
CA LYS A 720 -8.76 -13.67 -2.93
C LYS A 720 -10.15 -13.99 -2.42
N PHE A 721 -10.74 -13.08 -1.66
CA PHE A 721 -12.08 -13.18 -1.08
C PHE A 721 -13.07 -12.15 -1.63
N SER A 722 -12.68 -11.31 -2.58
CA SER A 722 -13.51 -10.20 -3.04
C SER A 722 -14.91 -10.67 -3.42
N LYS A 723 -15.96 -9.97 -2.92
CA LYS A 723 -17.39 -10.30 -3.09
C LYS A 723 -17.86 -11.62 -2.46
N SER A 724 -17.05 -12.27 -1.64
CA SER A 724 -17.45 -13.52 -0.96
C SER A 724 -18.37 -13.25 0.21
N LYS A 725 -19.21 -14.26 0.54
CA LYS A 725 -20.14 -14.22 1.66
C LYS A 725 -19.83 -15.32 2.65
N PHE A 726 -19.52 -14.91 3.90
CA PHE A 726 -19.27 -15.81 5.02
C PHE A 726 -20.31 -15.59 6.11
N GLU A 727 -21.13 -16.59 6.37
CA GLU A 727 -22.16 -16.57 7.40
C GLU A 727 -22.02 -17.78 8.33
N GLY A 728 -21.79 -17.53 9.61
CA GLY A 728 -21.65 -18.60 10.60
C GLY A 728 -20.46 -19.52 10.38
N CYS A 729 -19.39 -19.02 9.75
CA CYS A 729 -18.21 -19.81 9.39
C CYS A 729 -17.21 -19.93 10.55
N GLU A 730 -16.52 -21.06 10.62
CA GLU A 730 -15.51 -21.38 11.61
C GLU A 730 -14.10 -21.22 11.02
N PHE A 731 -13.37 -20.17 11.41
CA PHE A 731 -12.00 -19.88 10.99
C PHE A 731 -10.99 -20.03 12.14
N SER A 732 -11.37 -20.65 13.25
CA SER A 732 -10.48 -20.73 14.40
C SER A 732 -9.13 -21.39 14.05
N HIS A 733 -8.04 -20.87 14.63
CA HIS A 733 -6.68 -21.33 14.42
C HIS A 733 -6.18 -21.23 12.96
N SER A 734 -6.84 -20.47 12.10
CA SER A 734 -6.44 -20.29 10.70
C SER A 734 -5.44 -19.16 10.54
N HIS A 735 -4.67 -19.18 9.46
CA HIS A 735 -3.66 -18.20 9.14
C HIS A 735 -4.02 -17.43 7.89
N PHE A 736 -4.11 -16.10 8.00
CA PHE A 736 -4.35 -15.16 6.90
C PHE A 736 -3.13 -14.25 6.74
N ASN A 737 -2.64 -14.10 5.52
CA ASN A 737 -1.61 -13.12 5.24
C ASN A 737 -1.89 -12.44 3.90
N GLN A 738 -2.02 -11.10 3.92
CA GLN A 738 -2.29 -10.27 2.74
C GLN A 738 -3.47 -10.76 1.88
N PRO A 739 -4.65 -11.08 2.46
CA PRO A 739 -5.80 -11.49 1.66
C PRO A 739 -6.32 -10.31 0.83
N GLU A 740 -6.79 -10.60 -0.39
CA GLU A 740 -7.50 -9.62 -1.22
C GLU A 740 -8.98 -9.58 -0.81
N VAL A 741 -9.43 -8.46 -0.25
CA VAL A 741 -10.74 -8.35 0.39
C VAL A 741 -11.48 -7.08 -0.07
N LEU A 742 -12.25 -7.18 -1.12
CA LEU A 742 -13.09 -6.09 -1.63
C LEU A 742 -14.56 -6.53 -1.59
N GLU A 743 -15.44 -5.72 -0.98
CA GLU A 743 -16.88 -6.01 -0.90
C GLU A 743 -17.23 -7.38 -0.26
N ILE A 744 -16.47 -7.82 0.75
CA ILE A 744 -16.70 -9.08 1.46
C ILE A 744 -17.83 -8.91 2.49
N GLU A 745 -18.65 -9.94 2.69
CA GLU A 745 -19.65 -10.00 3.75
C GLU A 745 -19.21 -10.98 4.84
N LEU A 746 -19.12 -10.51 6.09
CA LEU A 746 -18.72 -11.31 7.26
C LEU A 746 -19.80 -11.19 8.36
N ASN A 747 -20.48 -12.29 8.69
CA ASN A 747 -21.49 -12.31 9.73
C ASN A 747 -21.38 -13.57 10.58
N SER A 748 -21.48 -13.42 11.91
CA SER A 748 -21.48 -14.52 12.90
C SER A 748 -20.33 -15.51 12.72
N CYS A 749 -19.14 -15.04 12.33
CA CYS A 749 -17.96 -15.88 12.05
C CYS A 749 -17.04 -15.97 13.27
N ASN A 750 -16.37 -17.11 13.42
CA ASN A 750 -15.43 -17.36 14.49
C ASN A 750 -13.99 -17.38 13.99
N PHE A 751 -13.20 -16.36 14.35
CA PHE A 751 -11.76 -16.22 14.09
C PHE A 751 -10.91 -16.46 15.35
N SER A 752 -11.46 -17.13 16.37
CA SER A 752 -10.73 -17.30 17.64
C SER A 752 -9.39 -18.00 17.45
N SER A 753 -8.35 -17.49 18.11
CA SER A 753 -6.97 -18.01 18.03
C SER A 753 -6.36 -18.04 16.61
N SER A 754 -6.93 -17.31 15.65
CA SER A 754 -6.35 -17.18 14.31
C SER A 754 -5.19 -16.18 14.30
N VAL A 755 -4.33 -16.30 13.28
CA VAL A 755 -3.28 -15.33 12.98
C VAL A 755 -3.69 -14.59 11.71
N ILE A 756 -3.82 -13.28 11.80
CA ILE A 756 -4.30 -12.41 10.71
C ILE A 756 -3.25 -11.32 10.49
N ASP A 757 -2.52 -11.43 9.39
CA ASP A 757 -1.44 -10.53 9.03
C ASP A 757 -1.86 -9.67 7.82
N ASN A 758 -1.67 -8.34 7.94
CA ASN A 758 -1.84 -7.38 6.84
C ASN A 758 -3.25 -7.40 6.19
N TRP A 759 -4.31 -7.59 6.98
CA TRP A 759 -5.68 -7.52 6.48
C TRP A 759 -6.23 -6.10 6.63
N PRO A 760 -6.52 -5.38 5.52
CA PRO A 760 -7.24 -4.11 5.59
C PRO A 760 -8.76 -4.40 5.65
N PHE A 761 -9.37 -4.27 6.84
CA PHE A 761 -10.82 -4.30 7.02
C PHE A 761 -11.40 -2.95 6.55
N LEU A 762 -11.67 -2.86 5.25
CA LEU A 762 -12.11 -1.63 4.58
C LEU A 762 -13.60 -1.70 4.25
N GLU A 763 -14.38 -0.72 4.73
CA GLU A 763 -15.82 -0.57 4.47
C GLU A 763 -16.65 -1.83 4.79
N LEU A 764 -16.27 -2.54 5.87
CA LEU A 764 -16.90 -3.78 6.26
C LEU A 764 -17.96 -3.58 7.35
N GLU A 765 -19.09 -4.27 7.20
CA GLU A 765 -20.05 -4.45 8.29
C GLU A 765 -19.83 -5.82 8.94
N MET A 766 -19.31 -5.81 10.17
CA MET A 766 -19.01 -7.01 10.94
C MET A 766 -19.97 -7.09 12.14
N THR A 767 -20.77 -8.14 12.19
CA THR A 767 -21.71 -8.37 13.28
C THR A 767 -21.52 -9.77 13.84
N ASP A 768 -21.48 -9.87 15.18
CA ASP A 768 -21.34 -11.16 15.89
C ASP A 768 -20.08 -11.95 15.47
N ILE A 769 -18.95 -11.23 15.36
CA ILE A 769 -17.66 -11.84 15.02
C ILE A 769 -16.84 -12.10 16.29
N ASN A 770 -16.28 -13.30 16.39
CA ASN A 770 -15.42 -13.69 17.49
C ASN A 770 -13.94 -13.68 17.07
N PHE A 771 -13.14 -12.74 17.62
CA PHE A 771 -11.69 -12.67 17.50
C PHE A 771 -10.95 -13.02 18.80
N ASP A 772 -11.58 -13.76 19.70
CA ASP A 772 -10.96 -14.07 20.99
C ASP A 772 -9.61 -14.77 20.80
N GLN A 773 -8.58 -14.26 21.50
CA GLN A 773 -7.20 -14.76 21.41
C GLN A 773 -6.58 -14.71 20.01
N ALA A 774 -7.21 -14.05 19.04
CA ALA A 774 -6.64 -13.87 17.71
C ALA A 774 -5.45 -12.91 17.75
N GLN A 775 -4.53 -13.06 16.79
CA GLN A 775 -3.40 -12.15 16.57
C GLN A 775 -3.65 -11.38 15.28
N LEU A 776 -3.87 -10.06 15.40
CA LEU A 776 -4.14 -9.17 14.26
C LEU A 776 -2.94 -8.24 14.07
N ASN A 777 -2.00 -8.66 13.24
CA ASN A 777 -0.76 -7.91 13.01
C ASN A 777 -0.89 -7.02 11.76
N SER A 778 -0.58 -5.74 11.90
CA SER A 778 -0.69 -4.75 10.80
C SER A 778 -2.07 -4.72 10.15
N CYS A 779 -3.12 -5.00 10.92
CA CYS A 779 -4.51 -4.89 10.48
C CYS A 779 -5.02 -3.47 10.69
N ASN A 780 -5.90 -2.99 9.81
CA ASN A 780 -6.51 -1.68 9.92
C ASN A 780 -8.01 -1.78 9.67
N PHE A 781 -8.80 -1.10 10.49
CA PHE A 781 -10.24 -0.99 10.36
C PHE A 781 -10.60 0.41 9.86
N ILE A 782 -11.06 0.51 8.62
CA ILE A 782 -11.30 1.80 7.96
C ILE A 782 -12.73 1.85 7.44
N ASN A 783 -13.47 2.92 7.78
CA ASN A 783 -14.87 3.13 7.39
C ASN A 783 -15.76 1.91 7.69
N SER A 784 -15.49 1.17 8.76
CA SER A 784 -16.11 -0.11 9.05
C SER A 784 -17.06 -0.03 10.25
N LYS A 785 -17.97 -1.02 10.38
CA LYS A 785 -18.83 -1.20 11.55
C LYS A 785 -18.46 -2.50 12.25
N VAL A 786 -18.20 -2.43 13.55
CA VAL A 786 -17.81 -3.55 14.40
C VAL A 786 -18.81 -3.63 15.56
N HIS A 787 -19.85 -4.41 15.37
CA HIS A 787 -20.98 -4.49 16.29
C HIS A 787 -21.15 -5.89 16.88
N ASP A 788 -21.43 -5.96 18.17
CA ASP A 788 -21.67 -7.21 18.90
C ASP A 788 -20.49 -8.21 18.79
N CYS A 789 -19.26 -7.70 18.64
CA CYS A 789 -18.04 -8.49 18.41
C CYS A 789 -17.26 -8.77 19.71
N SER A 790 -16.40 -9.78 19.67
CA SER A 790 -15.52 -10.11 20.80
C SER A 790 -14.05 -10.14 20.35
N PHE A 791 -13.20 -9.43 21.10
CA PHE A 791 -11.73 -9.42 20.99
C PHE A 791 -11.10 -9.82 22.34
N VAL A 792 -11.74 -10.67 23.11
CA VAL A 792 -11.24 -11.05 24.43
C VAL A 792 -9.87 -11.68 24.34
N ALA A 793 -8.89 -11.10 25.04
CA ALA A 793 -7.48 -11.52 25.02
C ALA A 793 -6.84 -11.54 23.60
N ALA A 794 -7.40 -10.81 22.64
CA ALA A 794 -6.81 -10.66 21.31
C ALA A 794 -5.55 -9.79 21.37
N ILE A 795 -4.63 -10.00 20.43
CA ILE A 795 -3.38 -9.24 20.29
C ILE A 795 -3.47 -8.43 18.99
N LEU A 796 -3.62 -7.12 19.10
CA LEU A 796 -3.77 -6.20 17.97
C LEU A 796 -2.98 -4.90 18.17
N PRO A 797 -1.66 -4.97 18.34
CA PRO A 797 -0.83 -3.79 18.60
C PRO A 797 -0.71 -2.93 17.35
N SER A 798 -0.64 -1.61 17.54
CA SER A 798 -0.46 -0.62 16.46
C SER A 798 -1.54 -0.67 15.37
N THR A 799 -2.72 -1.20 15.66
CA THR A 799 -3.87 -1.23 14.76
C THR A 799 -4.47 0.16 14.63
N ALA A 800 -4.77 0.58 13.40
CA ALA A 800 -5.49 1.82 13.12
C ALA A 800 -6.99 1.56 12.95
N TRP A 801 -7.80 2.40 13.60
CA TRP A 801 -9.26 2.42 13.52
C TRP A 801 -9.68 3.80 13.02
N ALA A 802 -9.94 3.93 11.74
CA ALA A 802 -10.29 5.21 11.12
C ALA A 802 -11.76 5.22 10.70
N ASN A 803 -12.54 6.19 11.18
CA ASN A 803 -13.98 6.33 10.92
C ASN A 803 -14.77 5.04 11.13
N THR A 804 -14.37 4.24 12.12
CA THR A 804 -15.00 2.95 12.43
C THR A 804 -15.98 3.11 13.59
N SER A 805 -17.19 2.59 13.44
CA SER A 805 -18.17 2.51 14.53
C SER A 805 -17.99 1.21 15.28
N ILE A 806 -17.85 1.30 16.62
CA ILE A 806 -17.67 0.12 17.48
C ILE A 806 -18.76 0.14 18.55
N ARG A 807 -19.61 -0.89 18.58
CA ARG A 807 -20.70 -0.99 19.55
C ARG A 807 -20.80 -2.38 20.17
N ASN A 808 -21.21 -2.43 21.44
CA ASN A 808 -21.45 -3.68 22.17
C ASN A 808 -20.28 -4.69 22.05
N THR A 809 -19.05 -4.18 22.00
CA THR A 809 -17.86 -4.98 21.68
C THR A 809 -16.95 -5.10 22.89
N SER A 810 -16.45 -6.32 23.15
CA SER A 810 -15.56 -6.59 24.27
C SER A 810 -14.11 -6.64 23.80
N PHE A 811 -13.25 -5.83 24.43
CA PHE A 811 -11.78 -5.88 24.35
C PHE A 811 -11.18 -6.33 25.69
N HIS A 812 -11.94 -7.08 26.49
CA HIS A 812 -11.46 -7.55 27.78
C HIS A 812 -10.12 -8.28 27.64
N GLN A 813 -9.10 -7.88 28.40
CA GLN A 813 -7.72 -8.41 28.36
C GLN A 813 -7.01 -8.28 26.99
N ALA A 814 -7.55 -7.55 26.02
CA ALA A 814 -6.91 -7.37 24.72
C ALA A 814 -5.62 -6.54 24.83
N ASP A 815 -4.64 -6.84 23.98
CA ASP A 815 -3.45 -6.00 23.81
C ASP A 815 -3.66 -5.06 22.62
N MET A 816 -3.95 -3.81 22.92
CA MET A 816 -4.16 -2.70 21.99
C MET A 816 -3.04 -1.65 22.11
N THR A 817 -1.84 -2.07 22.47
CA THR A 817 -0.68 -1.17 22.64
C THR A 817 -0.44 -0.36 21.39
N SER A 818 -0.30 0.97 21.53
CA SER A 818 -0.04 1.92 20.45
C SER A 818 -1.14 1.98 19.36
N ASN A 819 -2.36 1.53 19.63
CA ASN A 819 -3.47 1.67 18.69
C ASN A 819 -3.81 3.16 18.43
N CYS A 820 -4.26 3.45 17.24
CA CYS A 820 -4.72 4.78 16.85
C CYS A 820 -6.18 4.71 16.42
N ILE A 821 -7.07 5.31 17.21
CA ILE A 821 -8.50 5.40 16.90
C ILE A 821 -8.79 6.86 16.54
N VAL A 822 -9.30 7.08 15.33
CA VAL A 822 -9.60 8.42 14.80
C VAL A 822 -11.01 8.42 14.23
N SER A 823 -11.81 9.37 14.66
CA SER A 823 -13.13 9.68 14.09
C SER A 823 -13.06 11.02 13.37
N SER A 824 -13.77 11.16 12.23
CA SER A 824 -13.96 12.47 11.61
C SER A 824 -14.84 13.34 12.53
N ALA A 825 -14.49 14.61 12.67
CA ALA A 825 -15.17 15.54 13.58
C ALA A 825 -16.59 15.96 13.12
N GLU A 826 -17.02 15.55 11.93
CA GLU A 826 -18.36 15.78 11.41
C GLU A 826 -19.16 14.48 11.44
N ILE A 827 -19.87 14.27 12.54
CA ILE A 827 -20.90 13.24 12.63
C ILE A 827 -22.07 13.74 11.78
N ASP A 828 -22.22 13.23 10.57
CA ASP A 828 -23.48 13.35 9.84
C ASP A 828 -24.48 12.43 10.54
N ASP A 829 -25.52 12.98 11.13
CA ASP A 829 -26.62 12.24 11.80
C ASP A 829 -27.25 11.14 10.92
N SER A 830 -26.94 11.12 9.63
CA SER A 830 -27.39 10.12 8.66
C SER A 830 -26.43 8.92 8.48
N GLN A 831 -25.19 9.00 9.00
CA GLN A 831 -24.21 7.91 8.92
C GLN A 831 -23.79 7.46 10.32
N GLU A 832 -23.94 6.19 10.61
CA GLU A 832 -23.61 5.56 11.91
C GLU A 832 -22.08 5.35 12.10
N THR A 833 -21.23 6.19 11.53
CA THR A 833 -19.77 6.08 11.65
C THR A 833 -19.24 6.91 12.81
N GLY A 834 -18.24 6.38 13.53
CA GLY A 834 -17.52 7.09 14.61
C GLY A 834 -18.15 6.98 16.00
N TYR A 835 -19.07 6.06 16.22
CA TYR A 835 -19.66 5.80 17.53
C TYR A 835 -18.92 4.72 18.31
N PHE A 836 -18.73 4.96 19.65
CA PHE A 836 -18.01 4.08 20.56
C PHE A 836 -18.89 3.81 21.78
N GLU A 837 -19.87 2.91 21.65
CA GLU A 837 -20.90 2.68 22.66
C GLU A 837 -20.80 1.28 23.28
N ASN A 838 -20.93 1.22 24.62
CA ASN A 838 -20.98 -0.02 25.37
C ASN A 838 -19.76 -0.92 25.12
N LEU A 839 -18.55 -0.34 25.25
CA LEU A 839 -17.29 -1.06 25.05
C LEU A 839 -16.71 -1.50 26.39
N ASP A 840 -16.19 -2.72 26.43
CA ASP A 840 -15.49 -3.27 27.57
C ASP A 840 -13.99 -3.38 27.32
N PHE A 841 -13.20 -2.43 27.85
CA PHE A 841 -11.73 -2.44 27.86
C PHE A 841 -11.17 -2.92 29.21
N SER A 842 -11.95 -3.63 30.02
CA SER A 842 -11.46 -4.06 31.33
C SER A 842 -10.25 -4.99 31.19
N GLU A 843 -9.24 -4.77 32.03
CA GLU A 843 -7.94 -5.48 31.99
C GLU A 843 -7.17 -5.37 30.66
N ALA A 844 -7.65 -4.60 29.67
CA ALA A 844 -6.96 -4.41 28.38
C ALA A 844 -5.66 -3.62 28.55
N THR A 845 -4.72 -3.81 27.63
CA THR A 845 -3.49 -3.02 27.51
C THR A 845 -3.66 -2.00 26.38
N LEU A 846 -3.76 -0.73 26.74
CA LEU A 846 -3.92 0.41 25.82
C LEU A 846 -2.70 1.36 25.90
N ASP A 847 -1.58 0.88 26.40
CA ASP A 847 -0.38 1.70 26.60
C ASP A 847 0.01 2.40 25.29
N LYS A 848 0.22 3.73 25.35
CA LYS A 848 0.56 4.59 24.22
C LYS A 848 -0.52 4.65 23.11
N ALA A 849 -1.71 4.13 23.33
CA ALA A 849 -2.80 4.25 22.36
C ALA A 849 -3.24 5.72 22.21
N ASN A 850 -3.76 6.07 21.03
CA ASN A 850 -4.34 7.38 20.77
C ASN A 850 -5.86 7.29 20.65
N LEU A 851 -6.55 7.88 21.63
CA LEU A 851 -8.02 7.94 21.75
C LEU A 851 -8.48 9.41 21.82
N GLN A 852 -7.72 10.30 21.24
CA GLN A 852 -7.96 11.74 21.31
C GLN A 852 -9.26 12.14 20.64
N GLY A 853 -10.06 12.97 21.31
CA GLY A 853 -11.26 13.60 20.77
C GLY A 853 -12.47 12.67 20.61
N LEU A 854 -12.39 11.43 21.07
CA LEU A 854 -13.48 10.45 20.93
C LEU A 854 -14.59 10.67 21.97
N ASP A 855 -15.81 10.35 21.59
CA ASP A 855 -16.93 10.17 22.54
C ASP A 855 -16.90 8.72 23.05
N LEU A 856 -16.49 8.56 24.30
CA LEU A 856 -16.32 7.27 24.99
C LEU A 856 -17.20 7.15 26.23
N GLN A 857 -18.31 7.91 26.30
CA GLN A 857 -19.14 7.96 27.48
C GLN A 857 -19.62 6.57 27.95
N GLY A 858 -19.52 6.33 29.25
CA GLY A 858 -20.04 5.13 29.90
C GLY A 858 -19.21 3.84 29.68
N ASN A 859 -18.12 3.88 28.94
CA ASN A 859 -17.29 2.70 28.66
C ASN A 859 -16.46 2.25 29.88
N ASN A 860 -16.09 0.96 29.90
CA ASN A 860 -15.42 0.30 30.98
C ASN A 860 -13.91 0.12 30.73
N PHE A 861 -13.07 0.79 31.53
CA PHE A 861 -11.61 0.68 31.57
C PHE A 861 -11.10 0.13 32.90
N THR A 862 -11.91 -0.61 33.64
CA THR A 862 -11.54 -1.16 34.95
C THR A 862 -10.30 -2.06 34.83
N GLN A 863 -9.27 -1.80 35.65
CA GLN A 863 -7.98 -2.51 35.64
C GLN A 863 -7.19 -2.42 34.33
N ALA A 864 -7.60 -1.57 33.39
CA ALA A 864 -6.87 -1.38 32.13
C ALA A 864 -5.48 -0.77 32.36
N LYS A 865 -4.53 -1.13 31.51
CA LYS A 865 -3.22 -0.47 31.41
C LYS A 865 -3.32 0.61 30.35
N ILE A 866 -3.19 1.86 30.78
CA ILE A 866 -3.34 3.05 29.95
C ILE A 866 -2.14 3.99 30.10
N ALA A 867 -0.94 3.45 30.32
CA ALA A 867 0.25 4.27 30.49
C ALA A 867 0.58 5.05 29.20
N SER A 868 0.74 6.35 29.32
CA SER A 868 0.95 7.28 28.21
C SER A 868 -0.14 7.27 27.13
N THR A 869 -1.33 6.73 27.43
CA THR A 869 -2.48 6.76 26.51
C THR A 869 -2.99 8.18 26.35
N ASN A 870 -3.31 8.58 25.13
CA ASN A 870 -3.80 9.92 24.83
C ASN A 870 -5.34 9.95 24.77
N PHE A 871 -5.97 10.51 25.83
CA PHE A 871 -7.40 10.81 25.94
C PHE A 871 -7.67 12.33 25.80
N ALA A 872 -6.74 13.10 25.25
CA ALA A 872 -6.93 14.56 25.17
C ALA A 872 -8.20 14.89 24.37
N ASN A 873 -8.99 15.86 24.86
CA ASN A 873 -10.29 16.28 24.30
C ASN A 873 -11.38 15.17 24.23
N ALA A 874 -11.17 13.98 24.76
CA ALA A 874 -12.18 12.91 24.76
C ALA A 874 -13.31 13.19 25.76
N ASP A 875 -14.53 12.76 25.45
CA ASP A 875 -15.63 12.69 26.40
C ASP A 875 -15.62 11.32 27.10
N LEU A 876 -15.27 11.33 28.36
CA LEU A 876 -15.16 10.17 29.24
C LEU A 876 -16.22 10.22 30.36
N THR A 877 -17.34 10.89 30.11
CA THR A 877 -18.44 11.03 31.06
C THR A 877 -18.92 9.65 31.51
N ASN A 878 -19.00 9.43 32.83
CA ASN A 878 -19.44 8.17 33.46
C ASN A 878 -18.57 6.94 33.15
N CYS A 879 -17.37 7.09 32.57
CA CYS A 879 -16.46 5.96 32.36
C CYS A 879 -15.96 5.36 33.68
N GLN A 880 -15.61 4.08 33.63
CA GLN A 880 -15.06 3.34 34.77
C GLN A 880 -13.56 3.09 34.55
N PHE A 881 -12.71 3.69 35.39
CA PHE A 881 -11.25 3.50 35.39
C PHE A 881 -10.75 2.95 36.74
N ASP A 882 -11.60 2.25 37.47
CA ASP A 882 -11.23 1.70 38.79
C ASP A 882 -10.03 0.75 38.64
N ASP A 883 -9.04 0.88 39.55
CA ASP A 883 -7.81 0.08 39.58
C ASP A 883 -6.94 0.18 38.33
N CYS A 884 -7.19 1.09 37.38
CA CYS A 884 -6.40 1.23 36.15
C CYS A 884 -4.94 1.67 36.40
N GLN A 885 -4.04 1.32 35.49
CA GLN A 885 -2.60 1.67 35.52
C GLN A 885 -2.32 2.72 34.41
N GLY A 886 -2.47 4.00 34.76
CA GLY A 886 -2.43 5.14 33.84
C GLY A 886 -1.30 6.12 34.10
N SER A 887 -0.09 5.64 34.44
CA SER A 887 1.06 6.53 34.60
C SER A 887 1.32 7.34 33.33
N GLN A 888 1.46 8.67 33.46
CA GLN A 888 1.71 9.59 32.36
C GLN A 888 0.58 9.63 31.28
N ALA A 889 -0.60 9.12 31.58
CA ALA A 889 -1.75 9.21 30.68
C ALA A 889 -2.16 10.66 30.44
N LEU A 890 -2.61 10.98 29.23
CA LEU A 890 -2.92 12.34 28.79
C LEU A 890 -4.44 12.56 28.73
N PHE A 891 -4.99 13.20 29.76
CA PHE A 891 -6.40 13.60 29.86
C PHE A 891 -6.60 15.11 29.65
N ARG A 892 -5.70 15.75 28.93
CA ARG A 892 -5.79 17.20 28.71
C ARG A 892 -7.10 17.57 28.02
N LYS A 893 -7.88 18.51 28.61
CA LYS A 893 -9.19 18.96 28.12
C LYS A 893 -10.28 17.85 28.05
N SER A 894 -10.04 16.67 28.55
CA SER A 894 -11.09 15.63 28.56
C SER A 894 -12.22 16.00 29.52
N VAL A 895 -13.41 15.50 29.22
CA VAL A 895 -14.59 15.58 30.09
C VAL A 895 -14.71 14.29 30.88
N LEU A 896 -14.48 14.33 32.17
CA LEU A 896 -14.53 13.18 33.09
C LEU A 896 -15.74 13.24 34.04
N THR A 897 -16.77 13.97 33.70
CA THR A 897 -17.95 14.16 34.55
C THR A 897 -18.54 12.84 35.00
N GLY A 898 -18.61 12.60 36.32
CA GLY A 898 -19.17 11.39 36.90
C GLY A 898 -18.31 10.12 36.77
N ALA A 899 -17.13 10.22 36.21
CA ALA A 899 -16.23 9.06 36.02
C ALA A 899 -15.76 8.49 37.36
N SER A 900 -15.54 7.18 37.44
CA SER A 900 -14.93 6.48 38.57
C SER A 900 -13.49 6.11 38.28
N MET A 901 -12.56 6.54 39.18
CA MET A 901 -11.12 6.27 39.10
C MET A 901 -10.63 5.79 40.48
N VAL A 902 -11.43 5.00 41.18
CA VAL A 902 -11.12 4.50 42.52
C VAL A 902 -9.87 3.61 42.46
N ARG A 903 -8.86 3.91 43.29
CA ARG A 903 -7.56 3.19 43.34
C ARG A 903 -6.76 3.26 42.03
N ALA A 904 -7.12 4.11 41.08
CA ALA A 904 -6.37 4.27 39.84
C ALA A 904 -4.94 4.77 40.13
N ASN A 905 -3.95 4.25 39.40
CA ASN A 905 -2.59 4.74 39.45
C ASN A 905 -2.35 5.70 38.29
N LEU A 906 -2.47 7.00 38.54
CA LEU A 906 -2.34 8.08 37.58
C LEU A 906 -1.06 8.93 37.80
N MET A 907 0.00 8.29 38.31
CA MET A 907 1.27 9.00 38.60
C MET A 907 1.75 9.76 37.34
N GLU A 908 2.03 11.07 37.53
CA GLU A 908 2.52 11.98 36.46
C GLU A 908 1.56 12.15 35.27
N ALA A 909 0.28 11.78 35.42
CA ALA A 909 -0.70 12.00 34.36
C ALA A 909 -1.00 13.47 34.15
N VAL A 910 -1.45 13.85 32.96
CA VAL A 910 -1.77 15.23 32.57
C VAL A 910 -3.29 15.41 32.53
N LEU A 911 -3.83 16.07 33.55
CA LEU A 911 -5.25 16.44 33.67
C LEU A 911 -5.46 17.96 33.46
N SER A 912 -4.49 18.64 32.86
CA SER A 912 -4.60 20.07 32.60
C SER A 912 -5.82 20.42 31.73
N LYS A 913 -6.59 21.43 32.19
CA LYS A 913 -7.86 21.87 31.56
C LYS A 913 -8.96 20.80 31.51
N ALA A 914 -8.80 19.65 32.14
CA ALA A 914 -9.84 18.61 32.20
C ALA A 914 -11.02 19.05 33.07
N VAL A 915 -12.21 18.52 32.77
CA VAL A 915 -13.43 18.74 33.57
C VAL A 915 -13.63 17.54 34.50
N LEU A 916 -13.39 17.78 35.80
CA LEU A 916 -13.46 16.77 36.86
C LEU A 916 -14.69 17.00 37.74
N THR A 917 -15.87 17.19 37.18
CA THR A 917 -17.11 17.35 37.92
C THR A 917 -17.62 16.00 38.41
N GLN A 918 -17.87 15.83 39.69
CA GLN A 918 -18.40 14.60 40.33
C GLN A 918 -17.53 13.33 40.12
N VAL A 919 -16.24 13.49 39.80
CA VAL A 919 -15.28 12.36 39.63
C VAL A 919 -14.98 11.70 40.98
N ASN A 920 -14.89 10.39 40.99
CA ASN A 920 -14.49 9.62 42.17
C ASN A 920 -13.04 9.17 42.06
N LEU A 921 -12.10 9.85 42.75
CA LEU A 921 -10.66 9.55 42.84
C LEU A 921 -10.26 8.97 44.20
N GLU A 922 -11.19 8.31 44.92
CA GLU A 922 -10.89 7.74 46.21
C GLU A 922 -9.74 6.73 46.13
N LYS A 923 -8.72 6.90 47.00
CA LYS A 923 -7.50 6.08 47.04
C LYS A 923 -6.65 6.07 45.79
N ALA A 924 -6.88 6.95 44.85
CA ALA A 924 -6.05 7.03 43.61
C ALA A 924 -4.62 7.54 43.94
N ASN A 925 -3.64 7.05 43.20
CA ASN A 925 -2.28 7.61 43.21
C ASN A 925 -2.18 8.73 42.18
N LEU A 926 -2.17 9.96 42.66
CA LEU A 926 -2.11 11.18 41.84
C LEU A 926 -0.76 11.92 41.99
N TYR A 927 0.30 11.21 42.41
CA TYR A 927 1.62 11.81 42.57
C TYR A 927 2.08 12.51 41.29
N GLY A 928 2.41 13.80 41.36
CA GLY A 928 2.92 14.58 40.24
C GLY A 928 1.92 14.85 39.12
N VAL A 929 0.63 14.61 39.33
CA VAL A 929 -0.42 14.89 38.32
C VAL A 929 -0.50 16.40 38.04
N ASP A 930 -0.53 16.76 36.75
CA ASP A 930 -0.75 18.11 36.29
C ASP A 930 -2.26 18.46 36.27
N PHE A 931 -2.73 19.26 37.22
CA PHE A 931 -4.09 19.80 37.27
C PHE A 931 -4.20 21.26 36.78
N LEU A 932 -3.23 21.75 36.01
CA LEU A 932 -3.22 23.16 35.59
C LEU A 932 -4.52 23.52 34.88
N ARG A 933 -5.27 24.52 35.43
CA ARG A 933 -6.56 25.00 34.89
C ARG A 933 -7.66 23.92 34.80
N ALA A 934 -7.51 22.77 35.47
CA ALA A 934 -8.58 21.79 35.55
C ALA A 934 -9.80 22.35 36.30
N THR A 935 -11.00 21.98 35.90
CA THR A 935 -12.25 22.28 36.61
C THR A 935 -12.53 21.18 37.62
N VAL A 936 -12.31 21.43 38.91
CA VAL A 936 -12.52 20.47 40.00
C VAL A 936 -13.75 20.86 40.75
N ARG A 937 -14.86 20.09 40.63
CA ARG A 937 -16.11 20.36 41.29
C ARG A 937 -16.78 19.08 41.77
N ASP A 938 -17.17 19.04 43.05
CA ASP A 938 -17.82 17.90 43.71
C ASP A 938 -17.02 16.58 43.56
N THR A 939 -15.72 16.68 43.37
CA THR A 939 -14.77 15.58 43.14
C THR A 939 -14.32 14.98 44.47
N ARG A 940 -14.27 13.65 44.53
CA ARG A 940 -13.90 12.91 45.74
C ARG A 940 -12.43 12.51 45.69
N PHE A 941 -11.60 13.00 46.64
CA PHE A 941 -10.17 12.65 46.78
C PHE A 941 -9.87 11.91 48.07
N ASN A 942 -10.85 11.20 48.69
CA ASN A 942 -10.66 10.56 49.97
C ASN A 942 -9.49 9.56 49.90
N ASN A 943 -8.45 9.78 50.72
CA ASN A 943 -7.24 8.96 50.77
C ASN A 943 -6.44 8.90 49.46
N ALA A 944 -6.63 9.81 48.53
CA ALA A 944 -5.79 9.94 47.31
C ALA A 944 -4.41 10.52 47.68
N ASN A 945 -3.37 10.08 46.98
CA ASN A 945 -2.03 10.66 47.07
C ASN A 945 -1.93 11.88 46.13
N LEU A 946 -1.89 13.10 46.70
CA LEU A 946 -1.79 14.36 45.97
C LEU A 946 -0.38 14.99 46.06
N ASP A 947 0.63 14.24 46.49
CA ASP A 947 1.99 14.79 46.64
C ASP A 947 2.53 15.22 45.26
N ALA A 948 3.33 16.27 45.26
CA ALA A 948 3.88 16.92 44.06
C ALA A 948 2.83 17.52 43.12
N THR A 949 1.59 17.73 43.53
CA THR A 949 0.55 18.41 42.74
C THR A 949 0.23 19.80 43.29
N ILE A 950 -0.38 20.66 42.46
CA ILE A 950 -0.92 21.97 42.88
C ILE A 950 -2.10 21.84 43.84
N LEU A 951 -2.73 20.67 43.97
CA LEU A 951 -3.86 20.38 44.83
C LEU A 951 -3.45 19.85 46.21
N ARG A 952 -2.15 19.63 46.51
CA ARG A 952 -1.64 19.07 47.73
C ARG A 952 -2.20 19.74 49.01
N ASP A 953 -2.19 21.08 49.03
CA ASP A 953 -2.65 21.90 50.14
C ASP A 953 -4.10 22.39 49.98
N TRP A 954 -4.76 21.98 48.91
CA TRP A 954 -6.14 22.32 48.65
C TRP A 954 -7.10 21.59 49.60
N ARG A 955 -8.02 22.34 50.16
CA ARG A 955 -9.05 21.82 51.07
C ARG A 955 -10.39 22.33 50.57
N PRO A 956 -11.21 21.48 49.91
CA PRO A 956 -12.56 21.86 49.52
C PRO A 956 -13.38 22.24 50.77
N SER A 957 -14.13 23.34 50.68
CA SER A 957 -15.02 23.80 51.75
C SER A 957 -16.29 22.95 51.79
#